data_40d514c3a89313c13a4bedb357f9f9bb
#
_entry.id   40d514c3a89313c13a4bedb357f9f9bb
#
_cell.length_a   1.000
_cell.length_b   1.000
_cell.length_c   1.000
_cell.angle_alpha   90.00
_cell.angle_beta   90.00
_cell.angle_gamma   90.00
#
_symmetry.space_group_name_H-M   'P 1'
#
loop_
_entity.id
_entity.type
_entity.pdbx_description
1 polymer ?
#
loop_
_entity_poly.entity_id
_entity_poly.type
_entity_poly.pdbx_seq_one_letter_code
_entity_poly.pdbx_strand_id
1 'polypeptide(L)'
;MFIKEQILAGKKKNYALIVPTKALINEVRSEIIRNDLENLLDENQYHVVSSANDMALETHPDHNFVFVLTPERLLYLLNDKPDFVLDYLFIDEAHKMTGRNSRAPFYYSVVDELSRRTAKPKFIFASPNIPNPQEYLSLLASGEYDKQNAIASAFSPVVQFKFLVNLKTKQIYIYNDHLKTLEYICSINANPEDGVIPLMGLFYKNSGERTSRMIAYFSSKDKAINAALTFAELQKQIDGGTQKQIDPELAELARDVRNQVHRDYFLAGLLEQGIAYHIGYLPSAIRMRIEKLFKDEKITAMFCTSTLVEGVNLPADNLFITSYYSGRAQMTDVDFRNLVGRVGRIQYNLSGNVFMISDETRNNKQDVYLDKLKSGIPDQHLSLVQDLKPKHKKRIIEILLSGSSVIDKYNDDQPEEEYIMMRKFGLILLKDILHDNDSLIQQEFRKYMKDGDEEKIKNIFSQYTPIIDSDINISLDQTRKLRAAISADSTFAYPLPEPNGSFNVDEVFGFLIRLGDIFDWKRYEYSTLGKCDEDGDYTKLRWYAVILVQWMEGKGLNYIMRRAVEYQERHPEKFWINRYTKQYYDKNSLEHRNIVFANTLEVIENVILFSISNYFLRFSNEYKRVHGEKSLNRNNWYEYVEYGTTNEVTIQLQRYGFSRESATYIKAHPQYFTVDGEGNVHVKNDLENCGDNEVVQQIPDIRFNTPELFVE
;
A
#
# COMPACT_ATOMS: atom_id res chain seq x y z
N MET A 1 -22.89 6.40 7.06
CA MET A 1 -24.13 6.47 7.90
C MET A 1 -23.84 7.06 9.27
N PHE A 2 -22.98 6.50 10.12
CA PHE A 2 -22.70 7.02 11.47
C PHE A 2 -22.24 8.50 11.50
N ILE A 3 -21.23 8.87 10.71
CA ILE A 3 -20.73 10.26 10.62
C ILE A 3 -21.87 11.21 10.23
N LYS A 4 -22.68 10.84 9.23
CA LYS A 4 -23.85 11.61 8.77
C LYS A 4 -24.85 11.87 9.94
N GLU A 5 -25.16 10.82 10.70
CA GLU A 5 -26.07 10.93 11.84
C GLU A 5 -25.52 11.86 12.96
N GLN A 6 -24.21 11.78 13.23
CA GLN A 6 -23.59 12.65 14.23
C GLN A 6 -23.59 14.12 13.80
N ILE A 7 -23.31 14.40 12.52
CA ILE A 7 -23.34 15.76 11.97
C ILE A 7 -24.79 16.32 11.99
N LEU A 8 -25.76 15.53 11.53
CA LEU A 8 -27.19 15.93 11.57
C LEU A 8 -27.68 16.17 13.02
N ALA A 9 -27.09 15.50 14.01
CA ALA A 9 -27.36 15.75 15.42
C ALA A 9 -26.62 16.99 15.98
N GLY A 10 -26.00 17.80 15.14
CA GLY A 10 -25.29 19.05 15.49
C GLY A 10 -24.00 18.81 16.30
N LYS A 11 -23.43 17.60 16.25
CA LYS A 11 -22.20 17.28 16.97
C LYS A 11 -21.00 17.58 16.09
N LYS A 12 -20.24 18.61 16.43
CA LYS A 12 -18.96 18.94 15.82
C LYS A 12 -17.89 18.03 16.39
N LYS A 13 -17.37 17.07 15.61
CA LYS A 13 -16.47 16.01 16.04
C LYS A 13 -15.43 15.72 14.97
N ASN A 14 -14.22 15.37 15.39
CA ASN A 14 -13.16 14.92 14.50
C ASN A 14 -13.14 13.39 14.40
N TYR A 15 -13.06 12.89 13.19
CA TYR A 15 -13.07 11.46 12.87
C TYR A 15 -11.79 11.06 12.19
N ALA A 16 -11.24 9.88 12.52
CA ALA A 16 -10.21 9.24 11.72
C ALA A 16 -10.62 7.83 11.33
N LEU A 17 -10.41 7.49 10.07
CA LEU A 17 -10.58 6.17 9.52
C LEU A 17 -9.20 5.65 9.11
N ILE A 18 -8.71 4.63 9.79
CA ILE A 18 -7.51 3.91 9.38
C ILE A 18 -7.89 2.86 8.36
N VAL A 19 -7.25 2.92 7.20
CA VAL A 19 -7.37 1.94 6.12
C VAL A 19 -6.00 1.34 5.79
N PRO A 20 -5.92 0.06 5.38
CA PRO A 20 -4.63 -0.61 5.22
C PRO A 20 -3.82 -0.15 4.00
N THR A 21 -4.43 0.47 2.99
CA THR A 21 -3.73 0.82 1.74
C THR A 21 -4.06 2.21 1.24
N LYS A 22 -3.12 2.79 0.48
CA LYS A 22 -3.34 4.09 -0.20
C LYS A 22 -4.53 4.05 -1.19
N ALA A 23 -4.78 2.91 -1.83
CA ALA A 23 -5.91 2.74 -2.74
C ALA A 23 -7.26 2.91 -2.02
N LEU A 24 -7.42 2.32 -0.83
CA LEU A 24 -8.61 2.48 -0.01
C LEU A 24 -8.79 3.91 0.50
N ILE A 25 -7.73 4.66 0.74
CA ILE A 25 -7.85 6.07 1.13
C ILE A 25 -8.70 6.81 0.10
N ASN A 26 -8.34 6.70 -1.18
CA ASN A 26 -9.02 7.42 -2.25
C ASN A 26 -10.45 6.92 -2.45
N GLU A 27 -10.69 5.60 -2.36
CA GLU A 27 -12.04 5.03 -2.47
C GLU A 27 -12.94 5.56 -1.35
N VAL A 28 -12.51 5.43 -0.09
CA VAL A 28 -13.29 5.86 1.08
C VAL A 28 -13.49 7.37 1.09
N ARG A 29 -12.46 8.15 0.74
CA ARG A 29 -12.56 9.61 0.61
C ARG A 29 -13.62 10.00 -0.42
N SER A 30 -13.53 9.46 -1.63
CA SER A 30 -14.50 9.76 -2.70
C SER A 30 -15.92 9.31 -2.33
N GLU A 31 -16.05 8.17 -1.63
CA GLU A 31 -17.36 7.70 -1.16
C GLU A 31 -17.96 8.62 -0.09
N ILE A 32 -17.13 9.14 0.83
CA ILE A 32 -17.57 10.10 1.84
C ILE A 32 -18.03 11.41 1.19
N ILE A 33 -17.29 11.93 0.21
CA ILE A 33 -17.61 13.21 -0.44
C ILE A 33 -18.83 13.07 -1.37
N ARG A 34 -18.92 12.01 -2.19
CA ARG A 34 -19.91 11.87 -3.27
C ARG A 34 -21.27 11.32 -2.85
N ASN A 35 -21.41 10.66 -1.71
CA ASN A 35 -22.65 10.00 -1.29
C ASN A 35 -23.61 10.94 -0.53
N ASP A 36 -24.08 12.02 -1.14
CA ASP A 36 -25.03 13.00 -0.56
C ASP A 36 -24.55 13.62 0.77
N LEU A 37 -23.26 13.48 1.08
CA LEU A 37 -22.66 14.07 2.27
C LEU A 37 -21.97 15.40 1.98
N GLU A 38 -21.65 15.69 0.73
CA GLU A 38 -20.90 16.88 0.32
C GLU A 38 -21.49 18.15 0.90
N ASN A 39 -22.75 18.45 0.60
CA ASN A 39 -23.43 19.64 1.12
C ASN A 39 -23.50 19.66 2.65
N LEU A 40 -23.75 18.49 3.28
CA LEU A 40 -23.83 18.39 4.73
C LEU A 40 -22.47 18.66 5.40
N LEU A 41 -21.39 18.17 4.82
CA LEU A 41 -20.03 18.38 5.30
C LEU A 41 -19.63 19.85 5.15
N ASP A 42 -19.91 20.45 4.00
CA ASP A 42 -19.61 21.85 3.70
C ASP A 42 -20.39 22.81 4.62
N GLU A 43 -21.70 22.66 4.73
CA GLU A 43 -22.55 23.45 5.63
C GLU A 43 -22.11 23.38 7.11
N ASN A 44 -21.46 22.29 7.51
CA ASN A 44 -20.98 22.07 8.87
C ASN A 44 -19.46 22.28 9.04
N GLN A 45 -18.78 22.82 8.02
CA GLN A 45 -17.35 23.13 8.04
C GLN A 45 -16.46 21.90 8.31
N TYR A 46 -16.71 20.82 7.55
CA TYR A 46 -15.90 19.61 7.59
C TYR A 46 -15.00 19.50 6.37
N HIS A 47 -13.75 19.10 6.57
CA HIS A 47 -12.81 18.71 5.53
C HIS A 47 -12.54 17.21 5.54
N VAL A 48 -12.38 16.60 4.36
CA VAL A 48 -12.02 15.19 4.23
C VAL A 48 -10.56 15.09 3.79
N VAL A 49 -9.70 14.71 4.73
CA VAL A 49 -8.24 14.78 4.61
C VAL A 49 -7.64 13.39 4.43
N SER A 50 -6.77 13.23 3.44
CA SER A 50 -6.08 11.99 3.12
C SER A 50 -4.55 12.06 3.24
N SER A 51 -4.03 13.21 3.65
CA SER A 51 -2.60 13.45 3.90
C SER A 51 -2.39 14.06 5.29
N ALA A 52 -1.27 13.76 5.91
CA ALA A 52 -0.91 14.38 7.19
C ALA A 52 -0.44 15.86 7.02
N ASN A 53 -0.03 16.24 5.82
CA ASN A 53 0.43 17.59 5.45
C ASN A 53 -0.59 18.29 4.54
N ASP A 54 -1.87 18.05 4.75
CA ASP A 54 -2.94 18.69 3.98
C ASP A 54 -3.03 20.18 4.33
N MET A 55 -3.13 21.02 3.31
CA MET A 55 -3.24 22.48 3.47
C MET A 55 -4.46 22.89 4.29
N ALA A 56 -5.57 22.15 4.21
CA ALA A 56 -6.79 22.44 4.96
C ALA A 56 -6.56 22.47 6.49
N LEU A 57 -5.60 21.68 7.00
CA LEU A 57 -5.22 21.68 8.43
C LEU A 57 -4.54 22.99 8.86
N GLU A 58 -3.88 23.66 7.94
CA GLU A 58 -3.16 24.91 8.21
C GLU A 58 -4.04 26.12 7.98
N THR A 59 -4.88 26.08 6.93
CA THR A 59 -5.76 27.20 6.53
C THR A 59 -7.04 27.28 7.36
N HIS A 60 -7.55 26.14 7.85
CA HIS A 60 -8.83 26.06 8.57
C HIS A 60 -8.71 25.35 9.94
N PRO A 61 -7.89 25.84 10.88
CA PRO A 61 -7.65 25.14 12.15
C PRO A 61 -8.91 25.02 13.04
N ASP A 62 -9.93 25.86 12.83
CA ASP A 62 -11.18 25.86 13.60
C ASP A 62 -12.27 24.96 12.99
N HIS A 63 -12.00 24.35 11.83
CA HIS A 63 -12.92 23.44 11.18
C HIS A 63 -12.81 22.02 11.75
N ASN A 64 -13.75 21.14 11.39
CA ASN A 64 -13.72 19.75 11.79
C ASN A 64 -13.18 18.88 10.66
N PHE A 65 -12.61 17.74 10.99
CA PHE A 65 -11.93 16.90 10.03
C PHE A 65 -12.41 15.45 10.05
N VAL A 66 -12.50 14.88 8.86
CA VAL A 66 -12.65 13.45 8.63
C VAL A 66 -11.36 12.96 7.96
N PHE A 67 -10.48 12.36 8.73
CA PHE A 67 -9.23 11.79 8.22
C PHE A 67 -9.47 10.41 7.65
N VAL A 68 -8.94 10.16 6.45
CA VAL A 68 -8.85 8.81 5.86
C VAL A 68 -7.38 8.54 5.60
N LEU A 69 -6.74 7.79 6.49
CA LEU A 69 -5.28 7.66 6.53
C LEU A 69 -4.84 6.20 6.70
N THR A 70 -3.60 5.90 6.34
CA THR A 70 -2.93 4.68 6.80
C THR A 70 -2.46 4.85 8.25
N PRO A 71 -2.19 3.76 9.00
CA PRO A 71 -1.73 3.89 10.38
C PRO A 71 -0.42 4.67 10.51
N GLU A 72 0.49 4.56 9.51
CA GLU A 72 1.73 5.31 9.47
C GLU A 72 1.48 6.82 9.35
N ARG A 73 0.57 7.21 8.44
CA ARG A 73 0.22 8.62 8.22
C ARG A 73 -0.50 9.23 9.42
N LEU A 74 -1.40 8.48 10.06
CA LEU A 74 -2.05 8.97 11.27
C LEU A 74 -1.04 9.13 12.41
N LEU A 75 -0.14 8.18 12.61
CA LEU A 75 0.92 8.30 13.60
C LEU A 75 1.80 9.54 13.36
N TYR A 76 2.13 9.81 12.10
CA TYR A 76 2.86 11.03 11.72
C TYR A 76 2.08 12.29 12.10
N LEU A 77 0.79 12.38 11.73
CA LEU A 77 -0.08 13.51 12.09
C LEU A 77 -0.17 13.74 13.61
N LEU A 78 -0.35 12.67 14.37
CA LEU A 78 -0.44 12.74 15.83
C LEU A 78 0.84 13.25 16.49
N ASN A 79 1.99 13.01 15.87
CA ASN A 79 3.27 13.51 16.35
C ASN A 79 3.54 14.95 15.95
N ASP A 80 3.15 15.34 14.74
CA ASP A 80 3.28 16.69 14.22
C ASP A 80 2.32 17.64 14.95
N LYS A 81 1.12 17.17 15.27
CA LYS A 81 0.07 17.94 15.95
C LYS A 81 -0.39 17.22 17.24
N PRO A 82 0.45 17.24 18.31
CA PRO A 82 0.18 16.47 19.53
C PRO A 82 -1.08 16.94 20.28
N ASP A 83 -1.46 18.21 20.13
CA ASP A 83 -2.63 18.81 20.79
C ASP A 83 -3.94 18.58 20.02
N PHE A 84 -3.87 17.99 18.81
CA PHE A 84 -5.07 17.75 18.00
C PHE A 84 -5.98 16.73 18.67
N VAL A 85 -7.26 17.11 18.89
CA VAL A 85 -8.25 16.24 19.53
C VAL A 85 -9.00 15.43 18.49
N LEU A 86 -8.93 14.11 18.60
CA LEU A 86 -9.69 13.16 17.82
C LEU A 86 -10.81 12.56 18.67
N ASP A 87 -12.05 12.58 18.17
CA ASP A 87 -13.22 12.07 18.92
C ASP A 87 -13.54 10.60 18.60
N TYR A 88 -13.30 10.17 17.38
CA TYR A 88 -13.57 8.80 16.93
C TYR A 88 -12.42 8.28 16.08
N LEU A 89 -12.00 7.05 16.37
CA LEU A 89 -11.06 6.31 15.55
C LEU A 89 -11.71 5.02 15.05
N PHE A 90 -11.89 4.92 13.74
CA PHE A 90 -12.30 3.71 13.05
C PHE A 90 -11.07 3.00 12.50
N ILE A 91 -10.88 1.74 12.84
CA ILE A 91 -9.81 0.91 12.30
C ILE A 91 -10.45 -0.16 11.43
N ASP A 92 -10.35 0.03 10.12
CA ASP A 92 -10.80 -0.96 9.16
C ASP A 92 -9.74 -2.05 8.96
N GLU A 93 -10.18 -3.25 8.60
CA GLU A 93 -9.32 -4.43 8.47
C GLU A 93 -8.47 -4.69 9.72
N ALA A 94 -9.08 -4.57 10.91
CA ALA A 94 -8.39 -4.70 12.20
C ALA A 94 -7.63 -6.03 12.38
N HIS A 95 -7.96 -7.07 11.57
CA HIS A 95 -7.20 -8.33 11.53
C HIS A 95 -5.73 -8.13 11.10
N LYS A 96 -5.35 -6.98 10.54
CA LYS A 96 -3.95 -6.62 10.29
C LYS A 96 -3.13 -6.44 11.57
N MET A 97 -3.77 -6.32 12.73
CA MET A 97 -3.11 -6.32 14.05
C MET A 97 -2.85 -7.72 14.58
N THR A 98 -3.42 -8.74 13.95
CA THR A 98 -3.20 -10.16 14.27
C THR A 98 -2.37 -10.81 13.15
N GLY A 99 -1.68 -11.91 13.46
CA GLY A 99 -0.84 -12.60 12.51
C GLY A 99 0.47 -11.89 12.18
N ARG A 100 1.29 -12.51 11.32
CA ARG A 100 2.63 -12.03 10.93
C ARG A 100 2.56 -10.85 9.97
N ASN A 101 2.19 -9.70 10.48
CA ASN A 101 2.12 -8.48 9.70
C ASN A 101 3.14 -7.46 10.20
N SER A 102 4.11 -7.11 9.36
CA SER A 102 5.16 -6.12 9.68
C SER A 102 4.62 -4.71 9.93
N ARG A 103 3.34 -4.44 9.62
CA ARG A 103 2.65 -3.16 9.89
C ARG A 103 1.86 -3.15 11.19
N ALA A 104 1.65 -4.32 11.82
CA ALA A 104 0.93 -4.39 13.10
C ALA A 104 1.46 -3.39 14.15
N PRO A 105 2.78 -3.21 14.34
CA PRO A 105 3.30 -2.25 15.31
C PRO A 105 2.82 -0.80 15.14
N PHE A 106 2.52 -0.36 13.92
CA PHE A 106 1.97 1.00 13.69
C PHE A 106 0.55 1.14 14.27
N TYR A 107 -0.29 0.14 14.09
CA TYR A 107 -1.63 0.12 14.68
C TYR A 107 -1.56 0.16 16.21
N TYR A 108 -0.65 -0.62 16.80
CA TYR A 108 -0.43 -0.60 18.26
C TYR A 108 0.01 0.78 18.72
N SER A 109 0.96 1.42 18.03
CA SER A 109 1.45 2.75 18.40
C SER A 109 0.35 3.82 18.32
N VAL A 110 -0.51 3.77 17.28
CA VAL A 110 -1.64 4.71 17.16
C VAL A 110 -2.64 4.53 18.28
N VAL A 111 -3.04 3.29 18.57
CA VAL A 111 -4.02 3.00 19.62
C VAL A 111 -3.46 3.40 21.00
N ASP A 112 -2.22 3.07 21.26
CA ASP A 112 -1.53 3.37 22.51
C ASP A 112 -1.36 4.88 22.71
N GLU A 113 -0.90 5.61 21.67
CA GLU A 113 -0.76 7.08 21.70
C GLU A 113 -2.09 7.77 22.04
N LEU A 114 -3.17 7.38 21.36
CA LEU A 114 -4.50 7.97 21.57
C LEU A 114 -5.15 7.54 22.89
N SER A 115 -4.86 6.33 23.36
CA SER A 115 -5.40 5.82 24.65
C SER A 115 -4.82 6.56 25.85
N ARG A 116 -3.66 7.17 25.72
CA ARG A 116 -2.99 7.93 26.80
C ARG A 116 -3.38 9.40 26.86
N ARG A 117 -3.99 9.93 25.79
CA ARG A 117 -4.40 11.33 25.78
C ARG A 117 -5.51 11.61 26.78
N THR A 118 -5.54 12.82 27.31
CA THR A 118 -6.61 13.26 28.24
C THR A 118 -7.97 13.20 27.55
N ALA A 119 -8.06 13.62 26.28
CA ALA A 119 -9.24 13.47 25.44
C ALA A 119 -9.08 12.20 24.59
N LYS A 120 -9.57 11.07 25.07
CA LYS A 120 -9.49 9.79 24.37
C LYS A 120 -10.59 9.67 23.33
N PRO A 121 -10.28 9.23 22.08
CA PRO A 121 -11.32 8.95 21.10
C PRO A 121 -12.12 7.68 21.49
N LYS A 122 -13.28 7.54 20.86
CA LYS A 122 -13.98 6.25 20.84
C LYS A 122 -13.38 5.39 19.75
N PHE A 123 -12.90 4.21 20.12
CA PHE A 123 -12.29 3.23 19.23
C PHE A 123 -13.35 2.30 18.65
N ILE A 124 -13.31 2.09 17.33
CA ILE A 124 -14.20 1.19 16.61
C ILE A 124 -13.32 0.33 15.70
N PHE A 125 -13.31 -0.96 15.97
CA PHE A 125 -12.54 -1.94 15.19
C PHE A 125 -13.48 -2.70 14.26
N ALA A 126 -13.20 -2.68 12.97
CA ALA A 126 -13.89 -3.45 11.95
C ALA A 126 -12.93 -4.50 11.36
N SER A 127 -13.41 -5.72 11.22
CA SER A 127 -12.63 -6.83 10.69
C SER A 127 -13.54 -7.75 9.89
N PRO A 128 -13.04 -8.44 8.86
CA PRO A 128 -13.73 -9.60 8.33
C PRO A 128 -14.03 -10.59 9.45
N ASN A 129 -14.99 -11.46 9.19
CA ASN A 129 -15.53 -12.41 10.15
C ASN A 129 -14.44 -13.15 10.95
N ILE A 130 -14.23 -12.76 12.20
CA ILE A 130 -13.38 -13.44 13.16
C ILE A 130 -14.22 -13.92 14.35
N PRO A 131 -13.87 -15.07 14.96
CA PRO A 131 -14.69 -15.66 16.02
C PRO A 131 -14.61 -14.90 17.34
N ASN A 132 -13.50 -14.18 17.60
CA ASN A 132 -13.21 -13.51 18.88
C ASN A 132 -12.91 -12.00 18.70
N PRO A 133 -13.86 -11.17 18.24
CA PRO A 133 -13.63 -9.74 17.99
C PRO A 133 -13.22 -8.94 19.23
N GLN A 134 -13.53 -9.44 20.44
CA GLN A 134 -13.10 -8.84 21.70
C GLN A 134 -11.58 -8.78 21.87
N GLU A 135 -10.81 -9.55 21.10
CA GLU A 135 -9.35 -9.51 21.14
C GLU A 135 -8.79 -8.11 20.85
N TYR A 136 -9.42 -7.36 19.93
CA TYR A 136 -8.99 -5.99 19.63
C TYR A 136 -9.20 -5.01 20.80
N LEU A 137 -10.22 -5.26 21.64
CA LEU A 137 -10.49 -4.42 22.80
C LEU A 137 -9.42 -4.57 23.87
N SER A 138 -8.67 -5.66 23.87
CA SER A 138 -7.54 -5.87 24.78
C SER A 138 -6.38 -4.89 24.56
N LEU A 139 -6.34 -4.20 23.41
CA LEU A 139 -5.40 -3.10 23.14
C LEU A 139 -5.69 -1.85 23.98
N LEU A 140 -6.90 -1.69 24.48
CA LEU A 140 -7.29 -0.55 25.31
C LEU A 140 -6.89 -0.81 26.75
N ALA A 141 -5.93 -0.07 27.25
CA ALA A 141 -5.14 -0.32 28.47
C ALA A 141 -5.89 -0.41 29.80
N SER A 142 -7.20 -0.25 29.88
CA SER A 142 -7.94 -0.24 31.13
C SER A 142 -8.81 -1.47 31.42
N GLY A 143 -8.63 -2.54 30.68
CA GLY A 143 -8.97 -3.91 31.07
C GLY A 143 -10.44 -4.30 31.26
N GLU A 144 -11.36 -3.40 31.43
CA GLU A 144 -12.79 -3.72 31.54
C GLU A 144 -13.53 -3.25 30.29
N TYR A 145 -13.61 -4.14 29.30
CA TYR A 145 -14.54 -3.97 28.19
C TYR A 145 -15.73 -4.94 28.39
N ASP A 146 -16.92 -4.43 28.18
CA ASP A 146 -18.12 -5.25 28.16
C ASP A 146 -18.11 -6.12 26.90
N LYS A 147 -18.28 -7.44 27.06
CA LYS A 147 -18.44 -8.38 25.94
C LYS A 147 -19.58 -8.00 24.99
N GLN A 148 -20.54 -7.21 25.46
CA GLN A 148 -21.64 -6.67 24.64
C GLN A 148 -21.16 -5.66 23.57
N ASN A 149 -19.95 -5.10 23.70
CA ASN A 149 -19.37 -4.20 22.71
C ASN A 149 -18.71 -4.90 21.53
N ALA A 150 -18.71 -6.24 21.51
CA ALA A 150 -18.15 -7.03 20.43
C ALA A 150 -19.27 -7.77 19.68
N ILE A 151 -19.44 -7.47 18.41
CA ILE A 151 -20.47 -8.07 17.55
C ILE A 151 -19.76 -8.90 16.47
N ALA A 152 -20.10 -10.19 16.38
CA ALA A 152 -19.68 -11.06 15.30
C ALA A 152 -20.91 -11.62 14.58
N SER A 153 -20.83 -11.68 13.23
CA SER A 153 -21.86 -12.33 12.40
C SER A 153 -21.24 -13.51 11.67
N ALA A 154 -21.82 -14.68 11.87
CA ALA A 154 -21.40 -15.90 11.18
C ALA A 154 -22.03 -16.04 9.77
N PHE A 155 -22.96 -15.16 9.41
CA PHE A 155 -23.72 -15.28 8.17
C PHE A 155 -23.19 -14.31 7.10
N SER A 156 -22.87 -14.86 5.92
CA SER A 156 -22.72 -14.06 4.72
C SER A 156 -24.12 -13.70 4.18
N PRO A 157 -24.39 -12.45 3.86
CA PRO A 157 -25.67 -12.04 3.27
C PRO A 157 -25.86 -12.53 1.83
N VAL A 158 -24.85 -13.19 1.26
CA VAL A 158 -24.81 -13.60 -0.14
C VAL A 158 -24.44 -15.07 -0.23
N VAL A 159 -25.09 -15.79 -1.15
CA VAL A 159 -24.80 -17.20 -1.42
C VAL A 159 -23.54 -17.34 -2.27
N GLN A 160 -22.60 -18.15 -1.81
CA GLN A 160 -21.38 -18.47 -2.54
C GLN A 160 -21.36 -19.95 -2.91
N PHE A 161 -21.33 -20.24 -4.21
CA PHE A 161 -21.13 -21.60 -4.70
C PHE A 161 -19.62 -21.87 -4.80
N LYS A 162 -19.13 -22.84 -4.03
CA LYS A 162 -17.69 -23.13 -3.89
C LYS A 162 -17.36 -24.41 -4.63
N PHE A 163 -16.59 -24.28 -5.69
CA PHE A 163 -16.18 -25.40 -6.54
C PHE A 163 -14.69 -25.70 -6.32
N LEU A 164 -14.35 -26.99 -6.21
CA LEU A 164 -13.00 -27.48 -6.29
C LEU A 164 -12.79 -28.10 -7.67
N VAL A 165 -11.83 -27.54 -8.41
CA VAL A 165 -11.45 -27.98 -9.75
C VAL A 165 -10.09 -28.64 -9.67
N ASN A 166 -10.03 -29.94 -9.93
CA ASN A 166 -8.78 -30.68 -9.97
C ASN A 166 -8.37 -30.89 -11.43
N LEU A 167 -7.35 -30.15 -11.87
CA LEU A 167 -6.87 -30.22 -13.24
C LEU A 167 -6.19 -31.57 -13.56
N LYS A 168 -5.57 -32.24 -12.56
CA LYS A 168 -4.91 -33.52 -12.76
C LYS A 168 -5.92 -34.65 -12.99
N THR A 169 -6.98 -34.72 -12.18
CA THR A 169 -8.05 -35.71 -12.33
C THR A 169 -9.12 -35.29 -13.32
N LYS A 170 -9.10 -34.03 -13.76
CA LYS A 170 -10.09 -33.42 -14.66
C LYS A 170 -11.52 -33.46 -14.11
N GLN A 171 -11.66 -33.24 -12.80
CA GLN A 171 -12.94 -33.32 -12.10
C GLN A 171 -13.31 -32.03 -11.41
N ILE A 172 -14.59 -31.71 -11.37
CA ILE A 172 -15.18 -30.60 -10.64
C ILE A 172 -16.08 -31.15 -9.54
N TYR A 173 -15.88 -30.62 -8.35
CA TYR A 173 -16.66 -30.88 -7.16
C TYR A 173 -17.28 -29.59 -6.64
N ILE A 174 -18.50 -29.66 -6.07
CA ILE A 174 -19.07 -28.59 -5.26
C ILE A 174 -18.87 -28.88 -3.79
N TYR A 175 -18.52 -27.86 -3.03
CA TYR A 175 -18.42 -27.96 -1.58
C TYR A 175 -19.73 -27.58 -0.93
N ASN A 176 -20.27 -28.49 -0.14
CA ASN A 176 -21.46 -28.27 0.66
C ASN A 176 -21.05 -27.70 2.03
N ASP A 177 -21.29 -26.40 2.25
CA ASP A 177 -20.94 -25.70 3.49
C ASP A 177 -21.65 -26.27 4.73
N HIS A 178 -22.85 -26.83 4.56
CA HIS A 178 -23.62 -27.37 5.67
C HIS A 178 -23.13 -28.75 6.11
N LEU A 179 -22.96 -29.63 5.12
CA LEU A 179 -22.51 -31.01 5.37
C LEU A 179 -21.00 -31.13 5.46
N LYS A 180 -20.26 -30.08 5.08
CA LYS A 180 -18.78 -30.05 4.97
C LYS A 180 -18.20 -31.17 4.12
N THR A 181 -18.90 -31.53 3.05
CA THR A 181 -18.57 -32.60 2.09
C THR A 181 -18.34 -32.05 0.70
N LEU A 182 -17.61 -32.82 -0.12
CA LEU A 182 -17.47 -32.60 -1.55
C LEU A 182 -18.44 -33.52 -2.29
N GLU A 183 -19.16 -32.94 -3.25
CA GLU A 183 -20.05 -33.68 -4.15
C GLU A 183 -19.53 -33.53 -5.59
N TYR A 184 -19.34 -34.65 -6.28
CA TYR A 184 -18.90 -34.66 -7.66
C TYR A 184 -19.98 -34.07 -8.57
N ILE A 185 -19.58 -33.20 -9.50
CA ILE A 185 -20.50 -32.62 -10.49
C ILE A 185 -20.27 -33.21 -11.88
N CYS A 186 -19.05 -33.00 -12.41
CA CYS A 186 -18.74 -33.41 -13.78
C CYS A 186 -17.22 -33.54 -13.99
N SER A 187 -16.88 -34.14 -15.12
CA SER A 187 -15.50 -34.12 -15.63
C SER A 187 -15.34 -33.00 -16.68
N ILE A 188 -14.15 -32.39 -16.72
CA ILE A 188 -13.82 -31.37 -17.71
C ILE A 188 -12.85 -31.93 -18.75
N ASN A 189 -13.01 -31.49 -19.98
CA ASN A 189 -12.08 -31.83 -21.06
C ASN A 189 -11.02 -30.71 -21.19
N ALA A 190 -10.23 -30.53 -20.13
CA ALA A 190 -9.13 -29.56 -20.12
C ALA A 190 -7.80 -30.30 -19.94
N ASN A 191 -6.75 -29.83 -20.61
CA ASN A 191 -5.42 -30.31 -20.33
C ASN A 191 -4.87 -29.59 -19.10
N PRO A 192 -4.22 -30.29 -18.17
CA PRO A 192 -3.58 -29.64 -17.01
C PRO A 192 -2.57 -28.57 -17.39
N GLU A 193 -1.92 -28.71 -18.55
CA GLU A 193 -0.94 -27.76 -19.10
C GLU A 193 -1.57 -26.43 -19.53
N ASP A 194 -2.83 -26.43 -19.95
CA ASP A 194 -3.58 -25.23 -20.32
C ASP A 194 -4.07 -24.45 -19.09
N GLY A 195 -3.94 -25.04 -17.91
CA GLY A 195 -4.29 -24.42 -16.62
C GLY A 195 -5.77 -24.06 -16.51
N VAL A 196 -6.06 -22.93 -15.89
CA VAL A 196 -7.42 -22.43 -15.63
C VAL A 196 -8.05 -21.71 -16.84
N ILE A 197 -7.26 -21.29 -17.82
CA ILE A 197 -7.68 -20.38 -18.90
C ILE A 197 -8.84 -20.91 -19.73
N PRO A 198 -8.85 -22.18 -20.19
CA PRO A 198 -9.99 -22.73 -20.92
C PRO A 198 -11.28 -22.73 -20.11
N LEU A 199 -11.19 -23.02 -18.81
CA LEU A 199 -12.34 -22.98 -17.90
C LEU A 199 -12.90 -21.56 -17.78
N MET A 200 -12.06 -20.56 -17.61
CA MET A 200 -12.48 -19.16 -17.59
C MET A 200 -13.17 -18.74 -18.88
N GLY A 201 -12.69 -19.22 -20.03
CA GLY A 201 -13.29 -18.96 -21.34
C GLY A 201 -14.74 -19.46 -21.46
N LEU A 202 -15.10 -20.56 -20.79
CA LEU A 202 -16.46 -21.06 -20.78
C LEU A 202 -17.43 -20.13 -20.05
N PHE A 203 -16.99 -19.49 -18.98
CA PHE A 203 -17.81 -18.55 -18.20
C PHE A 203 -17.90 -17.16 -18.83
N TYR A 204 -16.93 -16.78 -19.65
CA TYR A 204 -16.91 -15.47 -20.30
C TYR A 204 -18.02 -15.31 -21.36
N LYS A 205 -18.37 -16.38 -22.08
CA LYS A 205 -19.34 -16.34 -23.20
C LYS A 205 -20.80 -16.57 -22.83
N ASN A 206 -21.10 -17.20 -21.72
CA ASN A 206 -22.41 -17.82 -21.47
C ASN A 206 -23.34 -16.99 -20.60
N SER A 207 -23.14 -15.70 -20.49
CA SER A 207 -23.94 -14.87 -19.58
C SER A 207 -25.20 -14.23 -20.18
N GLY A 208 -25.64 -14.65 -21.36
CA GLY A 208 -26.85 -14.11 -21.98
C GLY A 208 -26.73 -12.61 -22.27
N GLU A 209 -27.70 -11.83 -21.83
CA GLU A 209 -27.69 -10.35 -22.02
C GLU A 209 -26.68 -9.58 -21.16
N ARG A 210 -26.15 -10.18 -20.09
CA ARG A 210 -25.19 -9.57 -19.17
C ARG A 210 -23.85 -10.28 -19.22
N THR A 211 -22.76 -9.53 -19.43
CA THR A 211 -21.41 -10.07 -19.37
C THR A 211 -21.02 -10.38 -17.91
N SER A 212 -20.59 -11.61 -17.65
CA SER A 212 -20.15 -12.05 -16.33
C SER A 212 -18.77 -11.48 -15.99
N ARG A 213 -18.64 -10.85 -14.84
CA ARG A 213 -17.36 -10.33 -14.36
C ARG A 213 -16.56 -11.40 -13.68
N MET A 214 -15.29 -11.51 -14.05
CA MET A 214 -14.39 -12.52 -13.52
C MET A 214 -13.17 -11.89 -12.87
N ILE A 215 -12.79 -12.47 -11.74
CA ILE A 215 -11.50 -12.21 -11.08
C ILE A 215 -10.72 -13.52 -11.03
N ALA A 216 -9.44 -13.49 -11.42
CA ALA A 216 -8.53 -14.61 -11.30
C ALA A 216 -7.33 -14.24 -10.43
N TYR A 217 -7.19 -14.92 -9.29
CA TYR A 217 -6.13 -14.72 -8.33
C TYR A 217 -4.93 -15.62 -8.62
N PHE A 218 -3.73 -15.04 -8.59
CA PHE A 218 -2.45 -15.73 -8.76
C PHE A 218 -1.47 -15.36 -7.63
N SER A 219 -0.58 -16.30 -7.29
CA SER A 219 0.43 -16.10 -6.23
C SER A 219 1.57 -15.15 -6.64
N SER A 220 1.74 -14.86 -7.93
CA SER A 220 2.78 -13.95 -8.42
C SER A 220 2.29 -13.09 -9.59
N LYS A 221 2.91 -11.91 -9.71
CA LYS A 221 2.62 -10.93 -10.78
C LYS A 221 2.87 -11.49 -12.18
N ASP A 222 3.96 -12.25 -12.37
CA ASP A 222 4.29 -12.82 -13.68
C ASP A 222 3.24 -13.84 -14.12
N LYS A 223 2.75 -14.68 -13.19
CA LYS A 223 1.66 -15.62 -13.47
C LYS A 223 0.36 -14.89 -13.83
N ALA A 224 0.03 -13.80 -13.12
CA ALA A 224 -1.16 -13.01 -13.40
C ALA A 224 -1.10 -12.35 -14.79
N ILE A 225 0.04 -11.73 -15.15
CA ILE A 225 0.24 -11.10 -16.45
C ILE A 225 0.17 -12.13 -17.58
N ASN A 226 0.91 -13.25 -17.45
CA ASN A 226 0.94 -14.28 -18.46
C ASN A 226 -0.45 -14.92 -18.67
N ALA A 227 -1.18 -15.15 -17.59
CA ALA A 227 -2.56 -15.64 -17.67
C ALA A 227 -3.49 -14.65 -18.37
N ALA A 228 -3.34 -13.34 -18.11
CA ALA A 228 -4.12 -12.31 -18.80
C ALA A 228 -3.84 -12.29 -20.30
N LEU A 229 -2.57 -12.40 -20.70
CA LEU A 229 -2.17 -12.46 -22.10
C LEU A 229 -2.70 -13.72 -22.81
N THR A 230 -2.53 -14.88 -22.17
CA THR A 230 -3.06 -16.16 -22.72
C THR A 230 -4.57 -16.12 -22.84
N PHE A 231 -5.26 -15.55 -21.86
CA PHE A 231 -6.72 -15.42 -21.89
C PHE A 231 -7.17 -14.48 -23.03
N ALA A 232 -6.48 -13.36 -23.24
CA ALA A 232 -6.75 -12.43 -24.32
C ALA A 232 -6.58 -13.09 -25.72
N GLU A 233 -5.55 -13.90 -25.88
CA GLU A 233 -5.36 -14.67 -27.11
C GLU A 233 -6.45 -15.72 -27.33
N LEU A 234 -6.85 -16.43 -26.29
CA LEU A 234 -7.97 -17.37 -26.35
C LEU A 234 -9.27 -16.65 -26.77
N GLN A 235 -9.57 -15.47 -26.22
CA GLN A 235 -10.76 -14.70 -26.59
C GLN A 235 -10.74 -14.28 -28.07
N LYS A 236 -9.61 -13.82 -28.59
CA LYS A 236 -9.48 -13.51 -30.03
C LYS A 236 -9.77 -14.72 -30.93
N GLN A 237 -9.28 -15.90 -30.55
CA GLN A 237 -9.56 -17.14 -31.29
C GLN A 237 -11.03 -17.51 -31.26
N ILE A 238 -11.67 -17.39 -30.07
CA ILE A 238 -13.08 -17.70 -29.90
C ILE A 238 -13.97 -16.73 -30.67
N ASP A 239 -13.63 -15.44 -30.71
CA ASP A 239 -14.37 -14.41 -31.45
C ASP A 239 -14.11 -14.45 -32.98
N GLY A 240 -13.30 -15.42 -33.46
CA GLY A 240 -13.00 -15.60 -34.88
C GLY A 240 -12.24 -14.40 -35.51
N GLY A 241 -11.51 -13.64 -34.69
CA GLY A 241 -10.78 -12.45 -35.12
C GLY A 241 -11.66 -11.24 -35.45
N THR A 242 -12.96 -11.28 -35.13
CA THR A 242 -13.87 -10.15 -35.34
C THR A 242 -13.45 -9.00 -34.41
N GLN A 243 -13.07 -7.85 -34.95
CA GLN A 243 -12.81 -6.66 -34.19
C GLN A 243 -14.12 -6.16 -33.56
N LYS A 244 -14.28 -6.31 -32.24
CA LYS A 244 -15.33 -5.64 -31.50
C LYS A 244 -15.03 -4.14 -31.44
N GLN A 245 -16.08 -3.33 -31.48
CA GLN A 245 -15.94 -1.91 -31.20
C GLN A 245 -15.40 -1.75 -29.78
N ILE A 246 -14.26 -1.07 -29.66
CA ILE A 246 -13.63 -0.81 -28.35
C ILE A 246 -14.48 0.22 -27.60
N ASP A 247 -14.76 -0.06 -26.35
CA ASP A 247 -15.44 0.91 -25.48
C ASP A 247 -14.60 2.19 -25.39
N PRO A 248 -15.19 3.38 -25.54
CA PRO A 248 -14.45 4.64 -25.55
C PRO A 248 -13.62 4.91 -24.30
N GLU A 249 -14.13 4.54 -23.11
CA GLU A 249 -13.42 4.73 -21.84
C GLU A 249 -12.22 3.76 -21.71
N LEU A 250 -12.36 2.53 -22.21
CA LEU A 250 -11.25 1.59 -22.29
C LEU A 250 -10.18 2.05 -23.28
N ALA A 251 -10.59 2.58 -24.45
CA ALA A 251 -9.67 3.13 -25.44
C ALA A 251 -8.91 4.34 -24.88
N GLU A 252 -9.58 5.18 -24.10
CA GLU A 252 -8.96 6.32 -23.43
C GLU A 252 -7.91 5.85 -22.40
N LEU A 253 -8.27 4.96 -21.48
CA LEU A 253 -7.32 4.42 -20.51
C LEU A 253 -6.14 3.71 -21.18
N ALA A 254 -6.38 2.94 -22.24
CA ALA A 254 -5.32 2.29 -23.01
C ALA A 254 -4.35 3.30 -23.65
N ARG A 255 -4.87 4.42 -24.17
CA ARG A 255 -4.07 5.53 -24.71
C ARG A 255 -3.24 6.18 -23.60
N ASP A 256 -3.82 6.43 -22.45
CA ASP A 256 -3.12 7.05 -21.30
C ASP A 256 -2.01 6.13 -20.78
N VAL A 257 -2.25 4.83 -20.67
CA VAL A 257 -1.22 3.84 -20.34
C VAL A 257 -0.05 3.87 -21.34
N ARG A 258 -0.36 3.98 -22.65
CA ARG A 258 0.69 4.11 -23.68
C ARG A 258 1.49 5.40 -23.56
N ASN A 259 0.82 6.49 -23.24
CA ASN A 259 1.44 7.81 -23.12
C ASN A 259 2.22 7.96 -21.80
N GLN A 260 1.67 7.49 -20.68
CA GLN A 260 2.27 7.65 -19.37
C GLN A 260 3.37 6.61 -19.11
N VAL A 261 3.14 5.33 -19.44
CA VAL A 261 4.10 4.25 -19.17
C VAL A 261 4.96 3.97 -20.40
N HIS A 262 4.40 3.29 -21.41
CA HIS A 262 5.08 3.04 -22.70
C HIS A 262 4.09 2.48 -23.73
N ARG A 263 4.33 2.80 -25.04
CA ARG A 263 3.50 2.31 -26.14
C ARG A 263 3.40 0.78 -26.24
N ASP A 264 4.44 0.06 -25.82
CA ASP A 264 4.56 -1.39 -25.89
C ASP A 264 4.16 -2.08 -24.58
N TYR A 265 3.58 -1.34 -23.63
CA TYR A 265 3.19 -1.93 -22.36
C TYR A 265 1.95 -2.81 -22.52
N PHE A 266 2.03 -4.07 -22.11
CA PHE A 266 0.99 -5.09 -22.35
C PHE A 266 -0.40 -4.68 -21.89
N LEU A 267 -0.49 -3.96 -20.78
CA LEU A 267 -1.77 -3.57 -20.19
C LEU A 267 -2.65 -2.82 -21.18
N ALA A 268 -2.07 -1.94 -22.00
CA ALA A 268 -2.85 -1.15 -22.97
C ALA A 268 -3.62 -2.01 -23.99
N GLY A 269 -2.98 -3.04 -24.52
CA GLY A 269 -3.61 -3.97 -25.47
C GLY A 269 -4.64 -4.91 -24.82
N LEU A 270 -4.49 -5.18 -23.52
CA LEU A 270 -5.48 -5.95 -22.74
C LEU A 270 -6.73 -5.12 -22.44
N LEU A 271 -6.55 -3.85 -22.07
CA LEU A 271 -7.66 -2.92 -21.77
C LEU A 271 -8.59 -2.75 -22.96
N GLU A 272 -8.06 -2.65 -24.18
CA GLU A 272 -8.86 -2.58 -25.43
C GLU A 272 -9.79 -3.80 -25.62
N GLN A 273 -9.50 -4.92 -24.93
CA GLN A 273 -10.30 -6.14 -24.96
C GLN A 273 -11.20 -6.30 -23.72
N GLY A 274 -11.27 -5.30 -22.84
CA GLY A 274 -11.99 -5.40 -21.56
C GLY A 274 -11.32 -6.34 -20.55
N ILE A 275 -10.01 -6.55 -20.69
CA ILE A 275 -9.20 -7.42 -19.83
C ILE A 275 -8.16 -6.53 -19.11
N ALA A 276 -7.92 -6.78 -17.83
CA ALA A 276 -6.89 -6.08 -17.08
C ALA A 276 -6.14 -7.01 -16.12
N TYR A 277 -4.95 -6.60 -15.72
CA TYR A 277 -4.30 -7.15 -14.53
C TYR A 277 -4.17 -6.06 -13.46
N HIS A 278 -4.25 -6.50 -12.18
CA HIS A 278 -4.17 -5.63 -11.01
C HIS A 278 -3.06 -6.13 -10.10
N ILE A 279 -1.95 -5.39 -10.07
CA ILE A 279 -0.72 -5.76 -9.37
C ILE A 279 -0.08 -4.54 -8.68
N GLY A 280 0.73 -4.78 -7.64
CA GLY A 280 1.16 -3.77 -6.69
C GLY A 280 2.00 -2.62 -7.25
N TYR A 281 2.76 -2.84 -8.32
CA TYR A 281 3.62 -1.79 -8.89
C TYR A 281 2.97 -0.95 -9.99
N LEU A 282 1.70 -1.19 -10.33
CA LEU A 282 0.99 -0.29 -11.23
C LEU A 282 0.80 1.09 -10.59
N PRO A 283 1.00 2.18 -11.33
CA PRO A 283 0.71 3.52 -10.84
C PRO A 283 -0.70 3.63 -10.27
N SER A 284 -0.84 4.31 -9.14
CA SER A 284 -2.10 4.38 -8.38
C SER A 284 -3.26 4.92 -9.20
N ALA A 285 -3.02 5.94 -10.05
CA ALA A 285 -4.04 6.50 -10.94
C ALA A 285 -4.58 5.46 -11.94
N ILE A 286 -3.69 4.68 -12.55
CA ILE A 286 -4.08 3.60 -13.47
C ILE A 286 -4.87 2.52 -12.73
N ARG A 287 -4.44 2.12 -11.53
CA ARG A 287 -5.17 1.13 -10.72
C ARG A 287 -6.59 1.58 -10.40
N MET A 288 -6.76 2.81 -9.93
CA MET A 288 -8.09 3.37 -9.61
C MET A 288 -9.02 3.38 -10.82
N ARG A 289 -8.51 3.75 -12.01
CA ARG A 289 -9.31 3.72 -13.24
C ARG A 289 -9.69 2.30 -13.66
N ILE A 290 -8.78 1.32 -13.52
CA ILE A 290 -9.09 -0.10 -13.74
C ILE A 290 -10.20 -0.56 -12.79
N GLU A 291 -10.10 -0.23 -11.51
CA GLU A 291 -11.10 -0.58 -10.49
C GLU A 291 -12.47 0.03 -10.80
N LYS A 292 -12.50 1.30 -11.19
CA LYS A 292 -13.71 2.00 -11.62
C LYS A 292 -14.34 1.33 -12.83
N LEU A 293 -13.57 1.09 -13.90
CA LEU A 293 -14.05 0.47 -15.13
C LEU A 293 -14.50 -0.99 -14.93
N PHE A 294 -13.93 -1.67 -13.95
CA PHE A 294 -14.42 -3.00 -13.54
C PHE A 294 -15.76 -2.92 -12.78
N LYS A 295 -15.94 -1.93 -11.90
CA LYS A 295 -17.22 -1.65 -11.24
C LYS A 295 -18.30 -1.26 -12.26
N ASP A 296 -17.94 -0.48 -13.26
CA ASP A 296 -18.80 0.01 -14.35
C ASP A 296 -19.02 -1.04 -15.46
N GLU A 297 -18.60 -2.31 -15.23
CA GLU A 297 -18.79 -3.47 -16.12
C GLU A 297 -18.11 -3.34 -17.50
N LYS A 298 -17.17 -2.40 -17.66
CA LYS A 298 -16.37 -2.20 -18.88
C LYS A 298 -15.22 -3.20 -18.95
N ILE A 299 -14.52 -3.42 -17.84
CA ILE A 299 -13.55 -4.50 -17.69
C ILE A 299 -14.30 -5.72 -17.15
N THR A 300 -14.21 -6.82 -17.86
CA THR A 300 -14.97 -8.06 -17.57
C THR A 300 -14.11 -9.18 -17.02
N ALA A 301 -12.78 -9.13 -17.25
CA ALA A 301 -11.84 -10.10 -16.71
C ALA A 301 -10.64 -9.39 -16.07
N MET A 302 -10.39 -9.67 -14.79
CA MET A 302 -9.29 -9.09 -14.02
C MET A 302 -8.40 -10.18 -13.45
N PHE A 303 -7.10 -10.07 -13.72
CA PHE A 303 -6.06 -10.97 -13.24
C PHE A 303 -5.26 -10.29 -12.14
N CYS A 304 -5.22 -10.87 -10.94
CA CYS A 304 -4.68 -10.16 -9.79
C CYS A 304 -3.75 -10.99 -8.90
N THR A 305 -3.06 -10.29 -8.03
CA THR A 305 -2.30 -10.85 -6.91
C THR A 305 -2.93 -10.41 -5.57
N SER A 306 -2.21 -10.53 -4.47
CA SER A 306 -2.67 -10.14 -3.12
C SER A 306 -3.14 -8.69 -3.00
N THR A 307 -2.81 -7.83 -3.94
CA THR A 307 -3.30 -6.43 -3.96
C THR A 307 -4.82 -6.32 -3.98
N LEU A 308 -5.50 -7.33 -4.51
CA LEU A 308 -6.96 -7.36 -4.53
C LEU A 308 -7.56 -7.92 -3.22
N VAL A 309 -6.79 -8.71 -2.47
CA VAL A 309 -7.20 -9.21 -1.14
C VAL A 309 -7.25 -8.06 -0.15
N GLU A 310 -6.38 -7.06 -0.32
CA GLU A 310 -6.19 -5.94 0.58
C GLU A 310 -7.05 -4.72 0.19
N GLY A 311 -8.35 -4.79 0.48
CA GLY A 311 -9.12 -3.57 0.64
C GLY A 311 -9.87 -3.00 -0.57
N VAL A 312 -9.82 -3.59 -1.76
CA VAL A 312 -10.59 -3.09 -2.91
C VAL A 312 -11.96 -3.76 -2.98
N ASN A 313 -13.02 -2.95 -3.06
CA ASN A 313 -14.40 -3.44 -3.17
C ASN A 313 -14.77 -3.68 -4.65
N LEU A 314 -14.38 -4.83 -5.21
CA LEU A 314 -14.69 -5.18 -6.59
C LEU A 314 -15.70 -6.33 -6.64
N PRO A 315 -16.90 -6.09 -7.16
CA PRO A 315 -17.93 -7.11 -7.29
C PRO A 315 -17.61 -8.03 -8.49
N ALA A 316 -17.42 -9.32 -8.24
CA ALA A 316 -17.26 -10.32 -9.28
C ALA A 316 -18.38 -11.37 -9.21
N ASP A 317 -18.75 -11.90 -10.37
CA ASP A 317 -19.69 -13.02 -10.49
C ASP A 317 -18.97 -14.36 -10.31
N ASN A 318 -17.71 -14.42 -10.81
CA ASN A 318 -16.86 -15.59 -10.75
C ASN A 318 -15.45 -15.23 -10.24
N LEU A 319 -14.98 -16.00 -9.27
CA LEU A 319 -13.61 -15.89 -8.73
C LEU A 319 -12.88 -17.22 -8.96
N PHE A 320 -11.72 -17.14 -9.59
CA PHE A 320 -10.82 -18.26 -9.81
C PHE A 320 -9.59 -18.10 -8.90
N ILE A 321 -9.43 -19.00 -7.94
CA ILE A 321 -8.29 -19.02 -7.02
C ILE A 321 -7.32 -20.10 -7.50
N THR A 322 -6.23 -19.68 -8.13
CA THR A 322 -5.23 -20.62 -8.69
C THR A 322 -4.13 -21.00 -7.72
N SER A 323 -4.12 -20.42 -6.54
CA SER A 323 -3.13 -20.69 -5.50
C SER A 323 -3.63 -20.23 -4.14
N TYR A 324 -3.32 -20.99 -3.09
CA TYR A 324 -3.51 -20.55 -1.70
C TYR A 324 -2.25 -19.89 -1.11
N TYR A 325 -1.31 -19.48 -1.96
CA TYR A 325 -0.13 -18.70 -1.58
C TYR A 325 -0.29 -17.24 -1.94
N SER A 326 0.24 -16.36 -1.08
CA SER A 326 0.52 -14.96 -1.37
C SER A 326 2.03 -14.80 -1.46
N GLY A 327 2.56 -14.63 -2.67
CA GLY A 327 4.00 -14.70 -2.90
C GLY A 327 4.58 -16.07 -2.50
N ARG A 328 5.43 -16.09 -1.47
CA ARG A 328 6.08 -17.31 -0.97
C ARG A 328 5.40 -17.91 0.27
N ALA A 329 4.56 -17.17 0.94
CA ALA A 329 3.86 -17.61 2.15
C ALA A 329 2.46 -18.13 1.82
N GLN A 330 1.99 -19.13 2.57
CA GLN A 330 0.58 -19.52 2.50
C GLN A 330 -0.29 -18.40 3.06
N MET A 331 -1.44 -18.14 2.43
CA MET A 331 -2.45 -17.23 2.96
C MET A 331 -2.92 -17.70 4.33
N THR A 332 -3.14 -16.73 5.23
CA THR A 332 -3.87 -16.99 6.46
C THR A 332 -5.31 -17.42 6.15
N ASP A 333 -5.98 -18.05 7.09
CA ASP A 333 -7.38 -18.42 6.90
C ASP A 333 -8.28 -17.18 6.78
N VAL A 334 -7.91 -16.09 7.44
CA VAL A 334 -8.59 -14.79 7.30
C VAL A 334 -8.43 -14.24 5.88
N ASP A 335 -7.20 -14.17 5.35
CA ASP A 335 -6.95 -13.66 3.99
C ASP A 335 -7.63 -14.53 2.93
N PHE A 336 -7.60 -15.85 3.10
CA PHE A 336 -8.29 -16.77 2.19
C PHE A 336 -9.80 -16.54 2.19
N ARG A 337 -10.41 -16.41 3.37
CA ARG A 337 -11.84 -16.09 3.51
C ARG A 337 -12.19 -14.72 2.96
N ASN A 338 -11.32 -13.74 3.17
CA ASN A 338 -11.45 -12.41 2.57
C ASN A 338 -11.47 -12.48 1.04
N LEU A 339 -10.56 -13.25 0.45
CA LEU A 339 -10.52 -13.46 -1.00
C LEU A 339 -11.81 -14.12 -1.50
N VAL A 340 -12.27 -15.21 -0.86
CA VAL A 340 -13.55 -15.86 -1.17
C VAL A 340 -14.73 -14.88 -1.04
N GLY A 341 -14.68 -13.98 -0.04
CA GLY A 341 -15.69 -12.95 0.21
C GLY A 341 -15.80 -11.86 -0.86
N ARG A 342 -14.89 -11.81 -1.85
CA ARG A 342 -14.95 -10.84 -2.96
C ARG A 342 -16.05 -11.14 -3.97
N VAL A 343 -16.67 -12.31 -3.91
CA VAL A 343 -17.73 -12.76 -4.81
C VAL A 343 -19.08 -12.69 -4.13
N GLY A 344 -20.08 -12.21 -4.88
CA GLY A 344 -21.44 -12.03 -4.40
C GLY A 344 -21.53 -10.89 -3.37
N ARG A 345 -22.08 -9.75 -3.77
CA ARG A 345 -22.36 -8.62 -2.89
C ARG A 345 -23.79 -8.16 -3.10
N ILE A 346 -24.51 -7.93 -2.01
CA ILE A 346 -25.96 -7.58 -2.02
C ILE A 346 -26.28 -6.45 -3.00
N GLN A 347 -25.40 -5.47 -3.13
CA GLN A 347 -25.60 -4.34 -4.03
C GLN A 347 -25.53 -4.68 -5.51
N TYR A 348 -24.93 -5.82 -5.87
CA TYR A 348 -24.69 -6.22 -7.26
C TYR A 348 -25.29 -7.58 -7.60
N ASN A 349 -25.03 -8.62 -6.78
CA ASN A 349 -25.48 -9.98 -7.03
C ASN A 349 -25.79 -10.73 -5.74
N LEU A 350 -26.91 -11.48 -5.73
CA LEU A 350 -27.31 -12.30 -4.58
C LEU A 350 -26.51 -13.61 -4.45
N SER A 351 -25.76 -13.98 -5.49
CA SER A 351 -24.92 -15.18 -5.51
C SER A 351 -23.67 -14.98 -6.32
N GLY A 352 -22.66 -15.83 -6.10
CA GLY A 352 -21.46 -15.85 -6.91
C GLY A 352 -20.69 -17.16 -6.81
N ASN A 353 -19.84 -17.42 -7.80
CA ASN A 353 -19.10 -18.67 -7.93
C ASN A 353 -17.63 -18.50 -7.54
N VAL A 354 -17.11 -19.40 -6.72
CA VAL A 354 -15.70 -19.46 -6.33
C VAL A 354 -15.14 -20.79 -6.81
N PHE A 355 -14.15 -20.72 -7.69
CA PHE A 355 -13.45 -21.87 -8.23
C PHE A 355 -12.05 -21.95 -7.63
N MET A 356 -11.78 -22.95 -6.83
CA MET A 356 -10.48 -23.28 -6.28
C MET A 356 -9.80 -24.31 -7.19
N ILE A 357 -8.70 -23.90 -7.81
CA ILE A 357 -8.03 -24.66 -8.86
C ILE A 357 -6.83 -25.38 -8.29
N SER A 358 -6.82 -26.70 -8.31
CA SER A 358 -5.64 -27.51 -7.96
C SER A 358 -5.06 -28.21 -9.18
N ASP A 359 -3.75 -28.31 -9.23
CA ASP A 359 -2.97 -29.07 -10.22
C ASP A 359 -2.24 -30.29 -9.59
N GLU A 360 -2.48 -30.50 -8.30
CA GLU A 360 -1.86 -31.56 -7.48
C GLU A 360 -0.34 -31.48 -7.40
N THR A 361 0.25 -30.35 -7.72
CA THR A 361 1.67 -30.11 -7.44
C THR A 361 1.93 -29.98 -5.93
N ARG A 362 3.20 -30.01 -5.52
CA ARG A 362 3.59 -29.89 -4.11
C ARG A 362 2.98 -28.65 -3.42
N ASN A 363 2.79 -27.57 -4.17
CA ASN A 363 2.37 -26.27 -3.65
C ASN A 363 0.92 -25.92 -4.03
N ASN A 364 0.16 -26.84 -4.63
CA ASN A 364 -1.23 -26.55 -5.06
C ASN A 364 -2.10 -27.83 -5.04
N LYS A 365 -2.41 -28.30 -3.83
CA LYS A 365 -3.18 -29.53 -3.58
C LYS A 365 -4.64 -29.21 -3.26
N GLN A 366 -5.55 -30.06 -3.74
CA GLN A 366 -6.98 -29.97 -3.48
C GLN A 366 -7.30 -30.10 -1.98
N ASP A 367 -6.62 -31.01 -1.27
CA ASP A 367 -6.89 -31.26 0.14
C ASP A 367 -6.64 -30.00 1.00
N VAL A 368 -5.64 -29.18 0.66
CA VAL A 368 -5.36 -27.93 1.39
C VAL A 368 -6.51 -26.93 1.23
N TYR A 369 -7.10 -26.80 0.05
CA TYR A 369 -8.29 -25.99 -0.13
C TYR A 369 -9.47 -26.53 0.68
N LEU A 370 -9.66 -27.85 0.66
CA LEU A 370 -10.72 -28.51 1.42
C LEU A 370 -10.57 -28.30 2.92
N ASP A 371 -9.35 -28.42 3.43
CA ASP A 371 -9.05 -28.16 4.85
C ASP A 371 -9.36 -26.70 5.22
N LYS A 372 -8.97 -25.73 4.38
CA LYS A 372 -9.29 -24.31 4.57
C LYS A 372 -10.80 -24.01 4.52
N LEU A 373 -11.58 -24.79 3.76
CA LEU A 373 -13.04 -24.67 3.73
C LEU A 373 -13.70 -25.31 4.96
N LYS A 374 -13.20 -26.47 5.40
CA LYS A 374 -13.72 -27.22 6.55
C LYS A 374 -13.36 -26.56 7.89
N SER A 375 -12.13 -26.07 8.01
CA SER A 375 -11.69 -25.36 9.21
C SER A 375 -12.45 -24.04 9.33
N GLY A 376 -12.96 -23.74 10.52
CA GLY A 376 -13.38 -22.39 10.86
C GLY A 376 -12.17 -21.43 10.84
N ILE A 377 -12.41 -20.14 10.87
CA ILE A 377 -11.34 -19.19 11.21
C ILE A 377 -10.98 -19.47 12.68
N PRO A 378 -9.70 -19.78 12.97
CA PRO A 378 -9.27 -19.95 14.35
C PRO A 378 -9.35 -18.63 15.11
N ASP A 379 -9.44 -18.70 16.43
CA ASP A 379 -9.31 -17.51 17.27
C ASP A 379 -8.06 -16.73 16.89
N GLN A 380 -8.24 -15.44 16.69
CA GLN A 380 -7.16 -14.54 16.35
C GLN A 380 -6.54 -13.96 17.62
N HIS A 381 -5.25 -13.86 17.66
CA HIS A 381 -4.53 -13.24 18.75
C HIS A 381 -3.65 -12.11 18.22
N LEU A 382 -3.43 -11.11 19.05
CA LEU A 382 -2.57 -9.99 18.70
C LEU A 382 -1.16 -10.46 18.34
N SER A 383 -0.57 -9.89 17.28
CA SER A 383 0.76 -10.26 16.79
C SER A 383 1.85 -10.20 17.87
N LEU A 384 1.73 -9.25 18.80
CA LEU A 384 2.60 -9.11 19.97
C LEU A 384 2.63 -10.37 20.84
N VAL A 385 1.48 -11.04 20.96
CA VAL A 385 1.33 -12.21 21.84
C VAL A 385 1.66 -13.49 21.09
N GLN A 386 1.09 -13.67 19.89
CA GLN A 386 1.14 -14.94 19.14
C GLN A 386 2.41 -15.06 18.28
N ASP A 387 2.80 -14.00 17.58
CA ASP A 387 3.83 -14.10 16.55
C ASP A 387 5.22 -13.70 17.06
N LEU A 388 5.30 -12.79 18.02
CA LEU A 388 6.54 -12.45 18.69
C LEU A 388 6.80 -13.49 19.80
N LYS A 389 7.51 -14.57 19.45
CA LYS A 389 7.76 -15.70 20.34
C LYS A 389 8.52 -15.31 21.62
N PRO A 390 8.35 -16.05 22.73
CA PRO A 390 9.05 -15.78 24.00
C PRO A 390 10.59 -15.63 23.85
N LYS A 391 11.21 -16.42 22.98
CA LYS A 391 12.65 -16.31 22.71
C LYS A 391 13.05 -14.97 22.09
N HIS A 392 12.21 -14.40 21.24
CA HIS A 392 12.46 -13.10 20.62
C HIS A 392 12.29 -11.96 21.63
N LYS A 393 11.28 -12.04 22.48
CA LYS A 393 11.04 -11.06 23.57
C LYS A 393 12.24 -11.05 24.55
N LYS A 394 12.72 -12.20 24.96
CA LYS A 394 13.91 -12.32 25.81
C LYS A 394 15.15 -11.75 25.13
N ARG A 395 15.34 -12.04 23.84
CA ARG A 395 16.47 -11.50 23.07
C ARG A 395 16.43 -9.98 22.98
N ILE A 396 15.26 -9.37 22.76
CA ILE A 396 15.09 -7.90 22.76
C ILE A 396 15.52 -7.34 24.13
N ILE A 397 15.04 -7.91 25.22
CA ILE A 397 15.38 -7.47 26.59
C ILE A 397 16.89 -7.56 26.84
N GLU A 398 17.52 -8.67 26.48
CA GLU A 398 18.97 -8.86 26.61
C GLU A 398 19.78 -7.79 25.86
N ILE A 399 19.35 -7.49 24.61
CA ILE A 399 19.99 -6.46 23.79
C ILE A 399 19.86 -5.10 24.47
N LEU A 400 18.66 -4.71 24.91
CA LEU A 400 18.45 -3.43 25.59
C LEU A 400 19.26 -3.33 26.91
N LEU A 401 19.30 -4.39 27.69
CA LEU A 401 20.11 -4.45 28.92
C LEU A 401 21.62 -4.36 28.66
N SER A 402 22.07 -4.76 27.47
CA SER A 402 23.48 -4.59 27.05
C SER A 402 23.81 -3.15 26.61
N GLY A 403 22.83 -2.25 26.57
CA GLY A 403 23.00 -0.87 26.14
C GLY A 403 22.94 -0.65 24.63
N SER A 404 22.50 -1.66 23.87
CA SER A 404 22.30 -1.55 22.42
C SER A 404 20.81 -1.38 22.10
N SER A 405 20.49 -0.44 21.19
CA SER A 405 19.17 -0.33 20.58
C SER A 405 19.08 -1.02 19.21
N VAL A 406 20.17 -1.62 18.76
CA VAL A 406 20.27 -2.37 17.50
C VAL A 406 19.81 -3.80 17.74
N ILE A 407 18.59 -4.10 17.29
CA ILE A 407 18.01 -5.43 17.43
C ILE A 407 18.36 -6.26 16.20
N ASP A 408 19.16 -7.30 16.42
CA ASP A 408 19.61 -8.22 15.39
C ASP A 408 18.64 -9.37 15.16
N LYS A 409 18.80 -10.04 14.00
CA LYS A 409 18.14 -11.33 13.77
C LYS A 409 18.46 -12.30 14.89
N TYR A 410 17.47 -13.12 15.23
CA TYR A 410 17.67 -14.18 16.21
C TYR A 410 18.61 -15.25 15.67
N ASN A 411 18.48 -15.60 14.40
CA ASN A 411 19.36 -16.46 13.62
C ASN A 411 19.19 -16.15 12.12
N ASP A 412 20.07 -16.69 11.28
CA ASP A 412 20.08 -16.45 9.84
C ASP A 412 18.82 -16.96 9.13
N ASP A 413 18.18 -18.01 9.65
CA ASP A 413 16.97 -18.61 9.11
C ASP A 413 15.69 -17.88 9.51
N GLN A 414 15.79 -16.80 10.32
CA GLN A 414 14.62 -16.05 10.76
C GLN A 414 13.93 -15.39 9.56
N PRO A 415 12.60 -15.60 9.37
CA PRO A 415 11.85 -14.94 8.33
C PRO A 415 11.95 -13.40 8.44
N GLU A 416 12.07 -12.73 7.31
CA GLU A 416 12.24 -11.28 7.24
C GLU A 416 11.12 -10.52 7.98
N GLU A 417 9.87 -10.90 7.75
CA GLU A 417 8.70 -10.26 8.39
C GLU A 417 8.74 -10.40 9.92
N GLU A 418 9.17 -11.58 10.42
CA GLU A 418 9.31 -11.83 11.85
C GLU A 418 10.43 -10.98 12.45
N TYR A 419 11.53 -10.80 11.72
CA TYR A 419 12.62 -9.93 12.13
C TYR A 419 12.22 -8.46 12.16
N ILE A 420 11.55 -7.96 11.11
CA ILE A 420 11.06 -6.58 11.05
C ILE A 420 10.12 -6.30 12.22
N MET A 421 9.22 -7.22 12.51
CA MET A 421 8.28 -7.10 13.62
C MET A 421 9.01 -7.10 14.98
N MET A 422 9.98 -8.01 15.17
CA MET A 422 10.82 -8.07 16.37
C MET A 422 11.56 -6.74 16.60
N ARG A 423 12.14 -6.16 15.55
CA ARG A 423 12.84 -4.89 15.61
C ARG A 423 11.91 -3.74 16.01
N LYS A 424 10.75 -3.64 15.37
CA LYS A 424 9.77 -2.56 15.64
C LYS A 424 9.23 -2.64 17.06
N PHE A 425 8.83 -3.81 17.54
CA PHE A 425 8.37 -3.95 18.93
C PHE A 425 9.47 -3.65 19.95
N GLY A 426 10.72 -3.96 19.64
CA GLY A 426 11.84 -3.57 20.51
C GLY A 426 12.05 -2.07 20.58
N LEU A 427 11.86 -1.34 19.47
CA LEU A 427 11.94 0.12 19.44
C LEU A 427 10.79 0.76 20.22
N ILE A 428 9.57 0.23 20.09
CA ILE A 428 8.40 0.70 20.85
C ILE A 428 8.61 0.44 22.35
N LEU A 429 9.07 -0.76 22.71
CA LEU A 429 9.37 -1.09 24.10
C LEU A 429 10.38 -0.11 24.73
N LEU A 430 11.47 0.19 24.02
CA LEU A 430 12.46 1.14 24.50
C LEU A 430 11.85 2.52 24.71
N LYS A 431 11.04 3.00 23.75
CA LYS A 431 10.32 4.27 23.84
C LYS A 431 9.40 4.28 25.06
N ASP A 432 8.61 3.23 25.26
CA ASP A 432 7.64 3.13 26.35
C ASP A 432 8.33 3.17 27.72
N ILE A 433 9.43 2.43 27.87
CA ILE A 433 10.23 2.43 29.12
C ILE A 433 10.77 3.84 29.42
N LEU A 434 11.27 4.55 28.40
CA LEU A 434 11.88 5.88 28.59
C LEU A 434 10.87 6.98 28.89
N HIS A 435 9.63 6.83 28.45
CA HIS A 435 8.55 7.79 28.72
C HIS A 435 7.62 7.37 29.87
N ASP A 436 7.96 6.29 30.59
CA ASP A 436 7.11 5.70 31.65
C ASP A 436 5.68 5.38 31.17
N ASN A 437 5.59 4.89 29.93
CA ASN A 437 4.31 4.51 29.34
C ASN A 437 3.93 3.09 29.80
N ASP A 438 2.80 2.93 30.48
CA ASP A 438 2.29 1.60 30.83
C ASP A 438 1.48 1.00 29.67
N SER A 439 2.16 0.80 28.51
CA SER A 439 1.55 0.26 27.30
C SER A 439 1.29 -1.26 27.39
N LEU A 440 0.38 -1.77 26.55
CA LEU A 440 0.18 -3.21 26.42
C LEU A 440 1.50 -3.92 26.01
N ILE A 441 2.31 -3.27 25.19
CA ILE A 441 3.60 -3.81 24.74
C ILE A 441 4.52 -3.96 25.94
N GLN A 442 4.67 -2.93 26.78
CA GLN A 442 5.49 -2.99 27.99
C GLN A 442 4.98 -4.05 28.97
N GLN A 443 3.66 -4.12 29.21
CA GLN A 443 3.05 -5.14 30.08
C GLN A 443 3.32 -6.57 29.57
N GLU A 444 3.26 -6.80 28.25
CA GLU A 444 3.58 -8.11 27.68
C GLU A 444 5.06 -8.48 27.85
N PHE A 445 5.98 -7.51 27.69
CA PHE A 445 7.42 -7.75 27.87
C PHE A 445 7.80 -7.94 29.34
N ARG A 446 7.13 -7.29 30.30
CA ARG A 446 7.34 -7.49 31.76
C ARG A 446 7.23 -8.94 32.17
N LYS A 447 6.41 -9.74 31.50
CA LYS A 447 6.30 -11.19 31.76
C LYS A 447 7.63 -11.95 31.55
N TYR A 448 8.59 -11.35 30.86
CA TYR A 448 9.88 -11.95 30.52
C TYR A 448 11.07 -11.18 31.13
N MET A 449 10.81 -10.06 31.81
CA MET A 449 11.80 -9.26 32.53
C MET A 449 11.97 -9.74 33.97
N LYS A 450 13.13 -9.43 34.55
CA LYS A 450 13.38 -9.59 35.98
C LYS A 450 13.11 -8.27 36.68
N ASP A 451 12.91 -8.34 38.01
CA ASP A 451 12.73 -7.16 38.84
C ASP A 451 13.90 -6.17 38.62
N GLY A 452 13.57 -4.91 38.34
CA GLY A 452 14.53 -3.85 38.10
C GLY A 452 15.13 -3.78 36.68
N ASP A 453 14.77 -4.66 35.74
CA ASP A 453 15.30 -4.62 34.37
C ASP A 453 14.82 -3.37 33.61
N GLU A 454 13.55 -2.96 33.77
CA GLU A 454 13.05 -1.71 33.18
C GLU A 454 13.84 -0.49 33.65
N GLU A 455 14.10 -0.40 34.96
CA GLU A 455 14.86 0.70 35.54
C GLU A 455 16.31 0.73 35.06
N LYS A 456 16.93 -0.46 34.89
CA LYS A 456 18.26 -0.56 34.27
C LYS A 456 18.28 -0.06 32.84
N ILE A 457 17.32 -0.51 32.01
CA ILE A 457 17.18 -0.07 30.63
C ILE A 457 16.95 1.45 30.59
N LYS A 458 16.05 1.96 31.42
CA LYS A 458 15.79 3.40 31.54
C LYS A 458 17.04 4.19 31.89
N ASN A 459 17.82 3.75 32.86
CA ASN A 459 19.07 4.40 33.27
C ASN A 459 20.12 4.38 32.14
N ILE A 460 20.29 3.26 31.45
CA ILE A 460 21.22 3.13 30.33
C ILE A 460 20.87 4.12 29.19
N PHE A 461 19.58 4.26 28.89
CA PHE A 461 19.13 5.07 27.76
C PHE A 461 18.62 6.46 28.13
N SER A 462 18.59 6.86 29.40
CA SER A 462 18.04 8.14 29.87
C SER A 462 18.63 9.38 29.19
N GLN A 463 19.93 9.35 28.86
CA GLN A 463 20.62 10.43 28.14
C GLN A 463 20.08 10.64 26.71
N TYR A 464 19.29 9.72 26.18
CA TYR A 464 18.77 9.75 24.82
C TYR A 464 17.31 10.16 24.73
N THR A 465 16.63 10.34 25.87
CA THR A 465 15.20 10.69 25.94
C THR A 465 14.82 11.87 25.02
N PRO A 466 15.60 12.95 24.88
CA PRO A 466 15.26 14.07 24.01
C PRO A 466 15.33 13.73 22.51
N ILE A 467 15.88 12.57 22.14
CA ILE A 467 16.10 12.16 20.75
C ILE A 467 14.99 11.21 20.27
N ILE A 468 14.30 10.61 21.22
CA ILE A 468 13.29 9.59 20.90
C ILE A 468 12.03 10.25 20.38
N ASP A 469 11.69 9.91 19.17
CA ASP A 469 10.42 10.24 18.54
C ASP A 469 9.63 8.96 18.27
N SER A 470 8.52 9.12 17.58
CA SER A 470 7.60 8.03 17.29
C SER A 470 7.98 7.17 16.09
N ASP A 471 9.13 7.43 15.46
CA ASP A 471 9.57 6.58 14.36
C ASP A 471 9.93 5.17 14.88
N ILE A 472 9.25 4.17 14.35
CA ILE A 472 9.46 2.76 14.70
C ILE A 472 10.25 2.00 13.62
N ASN A 473 10.71 2.67 12.57
CA ASN A 473 11.52 2.07 11.51
C ASN A 473 13.02 2.27 11.73
N ILE A 474 13.39 3.38 12.37
CA ILE A 474 14.78 3.81 12.56
C ILE A 474 15.14 3.74 14.04
N SER A 475 16.24 3.04 14.35
CA SER A 475 16.68 2.89 15.73
C SER A 475 17.33 4.15 16.26
N LEU A 476 17.38 4.25 17.60
CA LEU A 476 17.95 5.38 18.31
C LEU A 476 19.42 5.65 17.93
N ASP A 477 20.23 4.60 17.81
CA ASP A 477 21.63 4.73 17.42
C ASP A 477 21.80 5.16 15.97
N GLN A 478 20.93 4.73 15.04
CA GLN A 478 20.91 5.24 13.66
C GLN A 478 20.60 6.73 13.63
N THR A 479 19.59 7.19 14.40
CA THR A 479 19.25 8.60 14.54
C THR A 479 20.41 9.41 15.11
N ARG A 480 21.09 8.89 16.14
CA ARG A 480 22.26 9.53 16.74
C ARG A 480 23.41 9.66 15.75
N LYS A 481 23.74 8.57 15.02
CA LYS A 481 24.77 8.61 13.98
C LYS A 481 24.45 9.66 12.92
N LEU A 482 23.17 9.73 12.48
CA LEU A 482 22.73 10.74 11.52
C LEU A 482 22.92 12.16 12.06
N ARG A 483 22.40 12.45 13.26
CA ARG A 483 22.52 13.78 13.90
C ARG A 483 23.97 14.16 14.12
N ALA A 484 24.82 13.24 14.59
CA ALA A 484 26.24 13.48 14.77
C ALA A 484 26.93 13.78 13.43
N ALA A 485 26.60 13.05 12.36
CA ALA A 485 27.13 13.28 11.02
C ALA A 485 26.73 14.67 10.47
N ILE A 486 25.46 15.07 10.63
CA ILE A 486 24.97 16.40 10.22
C ILE A 486 25.66 17.52 11.02
N SER A 487 25.80 17.32 12.34
CA SER A 487 26.44 18.36 13.22
C SER A 487 27.94 18.48 13.01
N ALA A 488 28.62 17.39 12.66
CA ALA A 488 30.07 17.36 12.47
C ALA A 488 30.52 17.90 11.11
N ASP A 489 29.65 17.88 10.10
CA ASP A 489 29.98 18.25 8.74
C ASP A 489 28.88 19.12 8.13
N SER A 490 29.14 20.43 8.10
CA SER A 490 28.18 21.38 7.51
C SER A 490 27.96 21.23 6.01
N THR A 491 28.79 20.45 5.33
CA THR A 491 28.60 20.11 3.89
C THR A 491 27.72 18.87 3.68
N PHE A 492 27.37 18.17 4.76
CA PHE A 492 26.48 17.03 4.68
C PHE A 492 25.03 17.48 4.56
N ALA A 493 24.66 17.85 3.35
CA ALA A 493 23.34 18.30 2.95
C ALA A 493 22.92 17.58 1.66
N TYR A 494 21.67 17.74 1.27
CA TYR A 494 21.22 17.29 -0.04
C TYR A 494 22.02 17.97 -1.16
N PRO A 495 22.62 17.23 -2.12
CA PRO A 495 23.18 17.81 -3.31
C PRO A 495 22.22 18.81 -3.97
N LEU A 496 22.73 19.95 -4.38
CA LEU A 496 21.94 20.98 -5.05
C LEU A 496 21.74 20.63 -6.52
N PRO A 497 20.57 20.93 -7.10
CA PRO A 497 20.41 20.84 -8.54
C PRO A 497 21.33 21.87 -9.23
N GLU A 498 21.79 21.51 -10.43
CA GLU A 498 22.47 22.44 -11.33
C GLU A 498 21.52 23.58 -11.77
N PRO A 499 22.04 24.70 -12.32
CA PRO A 499 21.22 25.81 -12.77
C PRO A 499 20.10 25.45 -13.78
N ASN A 500 20.29 24.36 -14.53
CA ASN A 500 19.31 23.84 -15.47
C ASN A 500 18.25 22.92 -14.80
N GLY A 501 18.32 22.75 -13.48
CA GLY A 501 17.42 21.89 -12.70
C GLY A 501 17.76 20.39 -12.71
N SER A 502 18.88 20.00 -13.34
CA SER A 502 19.34 18.61 -13.31
C SER A 502 20.16 18.29 -12.07
N PHE A 503 20.21 17.01 -11.68
CA PHE A 503 21.07 16.54 -10.60
C PHE A 503 22.25 15.74 -11.16
N ASN A 504 23.42 15.90 -10.53
CA ASN A 504 24.57 15.06 -10.79
C ASN A 504 24.35 13.67 -10.17
N VAL A 505 24.24 12.63 -11.00
CA VAL A 505 23.99 11.26 -10.57
C VAL A 505 25.10 10.75 -9.63
N ASP A 506 26.36 11.15 -9.84
CA ASP A 506 27.48 10.68 -9.02
C ASP A 506 27.44 11.31 -7.62
N GLU A 507 27.04 12.58 -7.50
CA GLU A 507 26.83 13.23 -6.21
C GLU A 507 25.64 12.62 -5.46
N VAL A 508 24.53 12.36 -6.15
CA VAL A 508 23.37 11.67 -5.59
C VAL A 508 23.73 10.27 -5.12
N PHE A 509 24.48 9.53 -5.91
CA PHE A 509 24.96 8.20 -5.54
C PHE A 509 25.90 8.24 -4.33
N GLY A 510 26.84 9.19 -4.28
CA GLY A 510 27.72 9.40 -3.13
C GLY A 510 26.94 9.73 -1.85
N PHE A 511 25.92 10.59 -1.96
CA PHE A 511 25.02 10.90 -0.85
C PHE A 511 24.27 9.67 -0.35
N LEU A 512 23.73 8.82 -1.26
CA LEU A 512 23.06 7.57 -0.90
C LEU A 512 24.01 6.57 -0.23
N ILE A 513 25.27 6.44 -0.69
CA ILE A 513 26.27 5.60 -0.01
C ILE A 513 26.46 6.08 1.44
N ARG A 514 26.65 7.38 1.64
CA ARG A 514 26.84 7.98 2.97
C ARG A 514 25.64 7.73 3.88
N LEU A 515 24.42 7.86 3.37
CA LEU A 515 23.22 7.46 4.10
C LEU A 515 23.20 5.96 4.42
N GLY A 516 23.59 5.14 3.46
CA GLY A 516 23.65 3.70 3.62
C GLY A 516 24.61 3.27 4.74
N ASP A 517 25.73 3.93 4.88
CA ASP A 517 26.70 3.67 5.95
C ASP A 517 26.18 4.14 7.32
N ILE A 518 25.49 5.29 7.38
CA ILE A 518 24.89 5.81 8.62
C ILE A 518 23.74 4.91 9.09
N PHE A 519 22.87 4.52 8.18
CA PHE A 519 21.68 3.68 8.47
C PHE A 519 21.99 2.19 8.45
N ASP A 520 23.20 1.79 8.11
CA ASP A 520 23.61 0.38 7.99
C ASP A 520 22.71 -0.41 7.01
N TRP A 521 22.52 0.12 5.80
CA TRP A 521 21.67 -0.52 4.80
C TRP A 521 22.14 -1.92 4.41
N LYS A 522 23.42 -2.20 4.42
CA LYS A 522 23.97 -3.55 4.17
C LYS A 522 23.38 -4.59 5.11
N ARG A 523 23.01 -4.19 6.31
CA ARG A 523 22.39 -5.04 7.33
C ARG A 523 20.87 -5.01 7.28
N TYR A 524 20.28 -3.82 7.26
CA TYR A 524 18.83 -3.65 7.41
C TYR A 524 18.06 -3.66 6.09
N GLU A 525 18.72 -3.36 4.99
CA GLU A 525 18.17 -3.29 3.64
C GLU A 525 18.91 -4.23 2.67
N TYR A 526 19.47 -5.35 3.18
CA TYR A 526 20.37 -6.25 2.46
C TYR A 526 19.77 -6.80 1.15
N SER A 527 18.45 -6.89 1.01
CA SER A 527 17.77 -7.37 -0.17
C SER A 527 17.44 -6.27 -1.20
N THR A 528 17.49 -5.01 -0.79
CA THR A 528 17.10 -3.81 -1.54
C THR A 528 18.25 -2.81 -1.64
N LEU A 529 18.19 -1.72 -0.86
CA LEU A 529 19.18 -0.63 -0.87
C LEU A 529 20.59 -1.09 -0.51
N GLY A 530 20.69 -2.02 0.42
CA GLY A 530 21.94 -2.55 0.95
C GLY A 530 22.52 -3.76 0.20
N LYS A 531 21.93 -4.13 -0.96
CA LYS A 531 22.41 -5.30 -1.70
C LYS A 531 23.80 -5.06 -2.26
N CYS A 532 24.77 -5.87 -1.78
CA CYS A 532 26.19 -5.83 -2.18
C CYS A 532 26.60 -7.12 -2.90
N ASP A 533 27.75 -7.06 -3.57
CA ASP A 533 28.52 -8.21 -4.06
C ASP A 533 29.46 -8.78 -2.98
N GLU A 534 30.33 -9.71 -3.39
CA GLU A 534 31.29 -10.36 -2.50
C GLU A 534 32.37 -9.40 -1.98
N ASP A 535 32.67 -8.34 -2.74
CA ASP A 535 33.64 -7.30 -2.36
C ASP A 535 33.02 -6.23 -1.44
N GLY A 536 31.70 -6.29 -1.23
CA GLY A 536 30.95 -5.36 -0.39
C GLY A 536 30.49 -4.10 -1.11
N ASP A 537 30.59 -4.04 -2.44
CA ASP A 537 30.14 -2.92 -3.25
C ASP A 537 28.64 -3.02 -3.56
N TYR A 538 27.96 -1.86 -3.54
CA TYR A 538 26.53 -1.80 -3.81
C TYR A 538 26.21 -2.17 -5.26
N THR A 539 25.45 -3.24 -5.48
CA THR A 539 25.15 -3.76 -6.82
C THR A 539 24.03 -3.03 -7.53
N LYS A 540 23.07 -2.45 -6.78
CA LYS A 540 21.86 -1.82 -7.34
C LYS A 540 21.73 -0.33 -7.02
N LEU A 541 22.41 0.17 -6.01
CA LEU A 541 22.21 1.52 -5.50
C LEU A 541 22.46 2.60 -6.56
N ARG A 542 23.44 2.40 -7.46
CA ARG A 542 23.69 3.30 -8.58
C ARG A 542 22.53 3.34 -9.58
N TRP A 543 21.91 2.21 -9.85
CA TRP A 543 20.71 2.16 -10.69
C TRP A 543 19.53 2.89 -10.04
N TYR A 544 19.36 2.70 -8.73
CA TYR A 544 18.35 3.45 -7.96
C TYR A 544 18.62 4.96 -7.99
N ALA A 545 19.87 5.40 -7.88
CA ALA A 545 20.24 6.80 -8.00
C ALA A 545 19.86 7.40 -9.37
N VAL A 546 20.07 6.67 -10.46
CA VAL A 546 19.69 7.11 -11.82
C VAL A 546 18.18 7.30 -11.95
N ILE A 547 17.39 6.35 -11.44
CA ILE A 547 15.92 6.45 -11.48
C ILE A 547 15.42 7.57 -10.55
N LEU A 548 16.01 7.68 -9.35
CA LEU A 548 15.70 8.72 -8.37
C LEU A 548 15.90 10.12 -8.96
N VAL A 549 17.04 10.37 -9.62
CA VAL A 549 17.34 11.63 -10.29
C VAL A 549 16.28 11.95 -11.35
N GLN A 550 16.00 11.00 -12.24
CA GLN A 550 14.99 11.21 -13.27
C GLN A 550 13.60 11.48 -12.70
N TRP A 551 13.27 10.81 -11.59
CA TRP A 551 12.01 11.01 -10.88
C TRP A 551 11.91 12.41 -10.27
N MET A 552 12.93 12.85 -9.50
CA MET A 552 12.97 14.18 -8.89
C MET A 552 13.03 15.32 -9.92
N GLU A 553 13.65 15.11 -11.07
CA GLU A 553 13.66 16.08 -12.17
C GLU A 553 12.31 16.23 -12.87
N GLY A 554 11.28 15.52 -12.45
CA GLY A 554 9.96 15.60 -13.06
C GLY A 554 9.86 14.90 -14.42
N LYS A 555 10.79 13.98 -14.75
CA LYS A 555 10.69 13.21 -15.97
C LYS A 555 9.49 12.27 -15.87
N GLY A 556 8.65 12.24 -16.91
CA GLY A 556 7.51 11.34 -16.97
C GLY A 556 7.94 9.86 -16.99
N LEU A 557 7.04 8.97 -16.52
CA LEU A 557 7.32 7.53 -16.51
C LEU A 557 7.76 7.02 -17.89
N ASN A 558 7.12 7.46 -18.95
CA ASN A 558 7.49 7.09 -20.33
C ASN A 558 8.97 7.39 -20.66
N TYR A 559 9.48 8.53 -20.20
CA TYR A 559 10.89 8.86 -20.37
C TYR A 559 11.78 7.87 -19.60
N ILE A 560 11.45 7.61 -18.34
CA ILE A 560 12.18 6.67 -17.47
C ILE A 560 12.19 5.27 -18.08
N MET A 561 11.04 4.81 -18.58
CA MET A 561 10.93 3.50 -19.26
C MET A 561 11.79 3.40 -20.52
N ARG A 562 11.77 4.43 -21.38
CA ARG A 562 12.64 4.47 -22.56
C ARG A 562 14.11 4.41 -22.19
N ARG A 563 14.54 5.17 -21.18
CA ARG A 563 15.93 5.15 -20.71
C ARG A 563 16.33 3.80 -20.14
N ALA A 564 15.42 3.13 -19.44
CA ALA A 564 15.66 1.77 -18.93
C ALA A 564 15.85 0.75 -20.07
N VAL A 565 15.03 0.84 -21.12
CA VAL A 565 15.18 -0.01 -22.32
C VAL A 565 16.50 0.30 -23.04
N GLU A 566 16.81 1.57 -23.29
CA GLU A 566 18.09 1.97 -23.92
C GLU A 566 19.31 1.47 -23.15
N TYR A 567 19.25 1.49 -21.81
CA TYR A 567 20.30 0.91 -20.98
C TYR A 567 20.45 -0.58 -21.24
N GLN A 568 19.33 -1.30 -21.28
CA GLN A 568 19.34 -2.75 -21.46
C GLN A 568 19.78 -3.15 -22.89
N GLU A 569 19.45 -2.33 -23.90
CA GLU A 569 19.95 -2.52 -25.27
C GLU A 569 21.47 -2.36 -25.37
N ARG A 570 22.06 -1.44 -24.58
CA ARG A 570 23.52 -1.24 -24.50
C ARG A 570 24.24 -2.32 -23.68
N HIS A 571 23.51 -2.97 -22.76
CA HIS A 571 24.04 -3.96 -21.82
C HIS A 571 23.19 -5.23 -21.83
N PRO A 572 23.03 -5.92 -22.98
CA PRO A 572 22.12 -7.06 -23.10
C PRO A 572 22.51 -8.24 -22.21
N GLU A 573 23.78 -8.35 -21.86
CA GLU A 573 24.33 -9.37 -20.95
C GLU A 573 23.90 -9.17 -19.49
N LYS A 574 23.39 -8.00 -19.12
CA LYS A 574 22.94 -7.69 -17.75
C LYS A 574 21.46 -7.97 -17.51
N PHE A 575 20.75 -8.49 -18.49
CA PHE A 575 19.33 -8.74 -18.41
C PHE A 575 19.02 -10.01 -17.58
N TRP A 576 18.00 -9.89 -16.73
CA TRP A 576 17.46 -10.98 -15.94
C TRP A 576 15.98 -11.17 -16.28
N ILE A 577 15.63 -12.35 -16.80
CA ILE A 577 14.23 -12.67 -17.09
C ILE A 577 13.43 -12.89 -15.82
N ASN A 578 14.09 -13.35 -14.76
CA ASN A 578 13.54 -13.49 -13.40
C ASN A 578 14.68 -13.40 -12.36
N ARG A 579 14.37 -13.57 -11.07
CA ARG A 579 15.34 -13.45 -9.97
C ARG A 579 16.52 -14.43 -10.01
N TYR A 580 16.40 -15.49 -10.78
CA TYR A 580 17.36 -16.61 -10.80
C TYR A 580 17.98 -16.83 -12.17
N THR A 581 17.35 -16.35 -13.25
CA THR A 581 17.75 -16.67 -14.61
C THR A 581 18.20 -15.42 -15.34
N LYS A 582 19.46 -15.42 -15.71
CA LYS A 582 20.07 -14.39 -16.56
C LYS A 582 19.94 -14.82 -18.02
N GLN A 583 19.61 -13.88 -18.89
CA GLN A 583 19.45 -14.11 -20.33
C GLN A 583 19.97 -12.88 -21.09
N TYR A 584 20.29 -13.04 -22.37
CA TYR A 584 20.58 -11.90 -23.21
C TYR A 584 19.30 -11.15 -23.57
N TYR A 585 19.34 -9.82 -23.45
CA TYR A 585 18.21 -8.97 -23.82
C TYR A 585 18.01 -9.01 -25.34
N ASP A 586 16.79 -9.36 -25.75
CA ASP A 586 16.37 -9.28 -27.15
C ASP A 586 15.49 -8.02 -27.35
N LYS A 587 16.01 -7.05 -28.10
CA LYS A 587 15.30 -5.79 -28.42
C LYS A 587 14.00 -5.99 -29.20
N ASN A 588 13.83 -7.12 -29.88
CA ASN A 588 12.61 -7.44 -30.62
C ASN A 588 11.55 -8.14 -29.75
N SER A 589 11.94 -8.62 -28.58
CA SER A 589 11.03 -9.27 -27.65
C SER A 589 10.19 -8.25 -26.87
N LEU A 590 8.89 -8.26 -27.08
CA LEU A 590 7.95 -7.48 -26.29
C LEU A 590 7.94 -7.93 -24.81
N GLU A 591 8.13 -9.23 -24.57
CA GLU A 591 8.22 -9.79 -23.22
C GLU A 591 9.42 -9.21 -22.46
N HIS A 592 10.61 -9.19 -23.07
CA HIS A 592 11.80 -8.61 -22.44
C HIS A 592 11.61 -7.13 -22.13
N ARG A 593 11.01 -6.35 -23.04
CA ARG A 593 10.68 -4.93 -22.77
C ARG A 593 9.72 -4.79 -21.58
N ASN A 594 8.69 -5.60 -21.51
CA ASN A 594 7.71 -5.54 -20.42
C ASN A 594 8.32 -5.95 -19.08
N ILE A 595 9.29 -6.88 -19.04
CA ILE A 595 10.06 -7.19 -17.85
C ILE A 595 10.88 -5.97 -17.38
N VAL A 596 11.51 -5.23 -18.32
CA VAL A 596 12.23 -3.99 -18.00
C VAL A 596 11.28 -2.95 -17.42
N PHE A 597 10.09 -2.76 -18.00
CA PHE A 597 9.08 -1.84 -17.48
C PHE A 597 8.63 -2.25 -16.07
N ALA A 598 8.32 -3.53 -15.88
CA ALA A 598 7.90 -4.07 -14.58
C ALA A 598 8.95 -3.84 -13.48
N ASN A 599 10.21 -4.15 -13.79
CA ASN A 599 11.31 -3.95 -12.85
C ASN A 599 11.53 -2.46 -12.52
N THR A 600 11.36 -1.57 -13.50
CA THR A 600 11.51 -0.12 -13.30
C THR A 600 10.37 0.45 -12.48
N LEU A 601 9.11 0.08 -12.76
CA LEU A 601 7.95 0.45 -11.95
C LEU A 601 8.08 -0.05 -10.51
N GLU A 602 8.55 -1.30 -10.33
CA GLU A 602 8.77 -1.86 -8.99
C GLU A 602 9.81 -1.07 -8.19
N VAL A 603 10.86 -0.57 -8.85
CA VAL A 603 11.86 0.30 -8.20
C VAL A 603 11.25 1.64 -7.82
N ILE A 604 10.47 2.25 -8.70
CA ILE A 604 9.82 3.52 -8.38
C ILE A 604 8.89 3.37 -7.18
N GLU A 605 7.97 2.40 -7.22
CA GLU A 605 6.93 2.24 -6.18
C GLU A 605 7.51 1.74 -4.84
N ASN A 606 8.36 0.71 -4.86
CA ASN A 606 8.79 0.04 -3.63
C ASN A 606 10.11 0.55 -3.07
N VAL A 607 11.00 1.07 -3.92
CA VAL A 607 12.32 1.53 -3.46
C VAL A 607 12.34 3.05 -3.30
N ILE A 608 11.95 3.80 -4.34
CA ILE A 608 12.04 5.26 -4.31
C ILE A 608 10.93 5.87 -3.45
N LEU A 609 9.67 5.58 -3.77
CA LEU A 609 8.51 6.18 -3.09
C LEU A 609 8.24 5.59 -1.70
N PHE A 610 8.84 4.45 -1.37
CA PHE A 610 8.66 3.82 -0.07
C PHE A 610 9.97 3.83 0.76
N SER A 611 11.00 3.08 0.35
CA SER A 611 12.20 2.94 1.18
C SER A 611 13.03 4.24 1.25
N ILE A 612 13.42 4.80 0.11
CA ILE A 612 14.25 6.02 0.07
C ILE A 612 13.52 7.22 0.66
N SER A 613 12.23 7.38 0.35
CA SER A 613 11.39 8.44 0.88
C SER A 613 11.41 8.48 2.42
N ASN A 614 11.30 7.33 3.09
CA ASN A 614 11.36 7.24 4.55
C ASN A 614 12.72 7.71 5.13
N TYR A 615 13.83 7.33 4.49
CA TYR A 615 15.16 7.79 4.90
C TYR A 615 15.35 9.28 4.64
N PHE A 616 14.82 9.82 3.56
CA PHE A 616 14.88 11.25 3.28
C PHE A 616 14.00 12.06 4.25
N LEU A 617 12.81 11.57 4.59
CA LEU A 617 11.99 12.19 5.64
C LEU A 617 12.78 12.29 6.94
N ARG A 618 13.46 11.21 7.33
CA ARG A 618 14.28 11.20 8.55
C ARG A 618 15.46 12.15 8.46
N PHE A 619 16.17 12.17 7.33
CA PHE A 619 17.26 13.12 7.10
C PHE A 619 16.76 14.56 7.19
N SER A 620 15.67 14.90 6.51
CA SER A 620 15.08 16.23 6.53
C SER A 620 14.71 16.69 7.93
N ASN A 621 14.09 15.82 8.73
CA ASN A 621 13.71 16.14 10.10
C ASN A 621 14.94 16.41 10.99
N GLU A 622 15.96 15.57 10.92
CA GLU A 622 17.19 15.77 11.70
C GLU A 622 18.00 16.97 11.20
N TYR A 623 18.02 17.22 9.90
CA TYR A 623 18.68 18.38 9.32
C TYR A 623 18.04 19.70 9.78
N LYS A 624 16.71 19.77 9.77
CA LYS A 624 15.95 20.93 10.31
C LYS A 624 16.19 21.13 11.80
N ARG A 625 16.27 20.05 12.59
CA ARG A 625 16.58 20.14 14.02
C ARG A 625 17.95 20.73 14.31
N VAL A 626 18.96 20.43 13.46
CA VAL A 626 20.33 20.94 13.63
C VAL A 626 20.50 22.36 13.08
N HIS A 627 19.92 22.64 11.90
CA HIS A 627 20.15 23.88 11.15
C HIS A 627 18.95 24.85 11.14
N GLY A 628 17.83 24.50 11.77
CA GLY A 628 16.60 25.30 11.85
C GLY A 628 15.58 24.91 10.75
N GLU A 629 14.30 25.19 11.03
CA GLU A 629 13.15 24.79 10.20
C GLU A 629 13.26 25.24 8.73
N LYS A 630 13.80 26.43 8.49
CA LYS A 630 13.90 27.00 7.13
C LYS A 630 15.09 26.47 6.32
N SER A 631 15.92 25.59 6.88
CA SER A 631 17.16 25.14 6.25
C SER A 631 16.98 24.35 4.94
N LEU A 632 15.83 23.73 4.74
CA LEU A 632 15.50 22.93 3.55
C LEU A 632 14.46 23.58 2.62
N ASN A 633 14.03 24.81 2.85
CA ASN A 633 12.94 25.45 2.08
C ASN A 633 13.17 25.50 0.56
N ARG A 634 14.39 25.36 0.09
CA ARG A 634 14.75 25.41 -1.35
C ARG A 634 15.32 24.09 -1.90
N ASN A 635 15.48 23.08 -1.08
CA ASN A 635 16.06 21.80 -1.51
C ASN A 635 15.66 20.68 -0.55
N ASN A 636 14.39 20.29 -0.59
CA ASN A 636 13.84 19.21 0.23
C ASN A 636 13.60 17.96 -0.63
N TRP A 637 14.55 17.04 -0.61
CA TRP A 637 14.46 15.81 -1.41
C TRP A 637 13.33 14.88 -0.98
N TYR A 638 12.89 14.93 0.27
CA TYR A 638 11.69 14.20 0.68
C TYR A 638 10.48 14.64 -0.14
N GLU A 639 10.29 15.95 -0.31
CA GLU A 639 9.19 16.47 -1.14
C GLU A 639 9.41 16.17 -2.63
N TYR A 640 10.64 16.31 -3.11
CA TYR A 640 10.95 16.01 -4.52
C TYR A 640 10.69 14.54 -4.87
N VAL A 641 10.91 13.63 -3.93
CA VAL A 641 10.56 12.21 -4.09
C VAL A 641 9.08 11.98 -3.99
N GLU A 642 8.41 12.54 -2.99
CA GLU A 642 6.95 12.35 -2.79
C GLU A 642 6.15 12.86 -4.00
N TYR A 643 6.51 14.04 -4.53
CA TYR A 643 5.80 14.67 -5.64
C TYR A 643 6.40 14.42 -7.02
N GLY A 644 7.56 13.77 -7.10
CA GLY A 644 8.23 13.43 -8.36
C GLY A 644 8.63 14.64 -9.19
N THR A 645 9.01 15.76 -8.55
CA THR A 645 9.41 17.01 -9.21
C THR A 645 10.09 17.95 -8.24
N THR A 646 10.95 18.83 -8.75
CA THR A 646 11.49 20.00 -8.02
C THR A 646 10.67 21.27 -8.27
N ASN A 647 9.62 21.22 -9.08
CA ASN A 647 8.88 22.40 -9.47
C ASN A 647 7.83 22.77 -8.42
N GLU A 648 7.95 23.94 -7.82
CA GLU A 648 7.08 24.44 -6.75
C GLU A 648 5.60 24.48 -7.12
N VAL A 649 5.25 24.92 -8.33
CA VAL A 649 3.85 24.97 -8.78
C VAL A 649 3.26 23.56 -8.79
N THR A 650 4.00 22.61 -9.34
CA THR A 650 3.55 21.21 -9.41
C THR A 650 3.46 20.56 -8.02
N ILE A 651 4.39 20.90 -7.11
CA ILE A 651 4.35 20.44 -5.72
C ILE A 651 3.10 20.99 -5.01
N GLN A 652 2.85 22.29 -5.11
CA GLN A 652 1.68 22.92 -4.48
C GLN A 652 0.37 22.35 -5.01
N LEU A 653 0.21 22.20 -6.32
CA LEU A 653 -0.97 21.59 -6.91
C LEU A 653 -1.20 20.15 -6.38
N GLN A 654 -0.15 19.37 -6.22
CA GLN A 654 -0.26 18.03 -5.65
C GLN A 654 -0.59 18.04 -4.14
N ARG A 655 -0.11 19.04 -3.39
CA ARG A 655 -0.52 19.24 -1.98
C ARG A 655 -2.00 19.54 -1.83
N TYR A 656 -2.59 20.23 -2.82
CA TYR A 656 -4.04 20.46 -2.89
C TYR A 656 -4.85 19.23 -3.32
N GLY A 657 -4.19 18.18 -3.82
CA GLY A 657 -4.82 16.88 -4.13
C GLY A 657 -4.87 16.53 -5.62
N PHE A 658 -4.33 17.35 -6.52
CA PHE A 658 -4.15 16.97 -7.91
C PHE A 658 -3.17 15.80 -8.03
N SER A 659 -3.41 14.88 -8.96
CA SER A 659 -2.43 13.86 -9.31
C SER A 659 -1.17 14.51 -9.92
N ARG A 660 -0.06 13.78 -9.93
CA ARG A 660 1.18 14.27 -10.56
C ARG A 660 0.98 14.62 -12.03
N GLU A 661 0.22 13.81 -12.74
CA GLU A 661 -0.10 13.98 -14.14
C GLU A 661 -0.95 15.24 -14.36
N SER A 662 -2.01 15.41 -13.56
CA SER A 662 -2.87 16.59 -13.58
C SER A 662 -2.11 17.86 -13.22
N ALA A 663 -1.28 17.85 -12.19
CA ALA A 663 -0.45 18.98 -11.80
C ALA A 663 0.57 19.36 -12.90
N THR A 664 1.14 18.35 -13.58
CA THR A 664 2.05 18.57 -14.70
C THR A 664 1.31 19.16 -15.91
N TYR A 665 0.09 18.68 -16.18
CA TYR A 665 -0.77 19.24 -17.23
C TYR A 665 -1.11 20.71 -16.93
N ILE A 666 -1.58 21.04 -15.73
CA ILE A 666 -1.92 22.40 -15.33
C ILE A 666 -0.71 23.32 -15.48
N LYS A 667 0.47 22.91 -14.99
CA LYS A 667 1.72 23.67 -15.13
C LYS A 667 2.07 23.94 -16.61
N ALA A 668 1.82 22.98 -17.50
CA ALA A 668 2.09 23.13 -18.92
C ALA A 668 1.13 24.10 -19.63
N HIS A 669 0.01 24.48 -18.96
CA HIS A 669 -1.03 25.35 -19.48
C HIS A 669 -1.23 26.58 -18.59
N PRO A 670 -0.34 27.60 -18.68
CA PRO A 670 -0.33 28.77 -17.79
C PRO A 670 -1.62 29.58 -17.76
N GLN A 671 -2.50 29.37 -18.74
CA GLN A 671 -3.82 30.02 -18.77
C GLN A 671 -4.73 29.57 -17.61
N TYR A 672 -4.50 28.40 -17.02
CA TYR A 672 -5.38 27.81 -15.99
C TYR A 672 -4.94 28.08 -14.54
N PHE A 673 -3.82 28.77 -14.32
CA PHE A 673 -3.38 29.10 -12.97
C PHE A 673 -2.71 30.48 -12.90
N THR A 674 -2.57 30.99 -11.68
CA THR A 674 -1.79 32.19 -11.37
C THR A 674 -0.92 31.90 -10.14
N VAL A 675 0.15 32.68 -9.98
CA VAL A 675 1.00 32.65 -8.79
C VAL A 675 0.98 34.05 -8.20
N ASP A 676 0.64 34.15 -6.92
CA ASP A 676 0.59 35.44 -6.22
C ASP A 676 1.99 35.97 -5.84
N GLY A 677 2.04 37.16 -5.22
CA GLY A 677 3.30 37.79 -4.82
C GLY A 677 4.04 37.05 -3.68
N GLU A 678 3.38 36.13 -3.00
CA GLU A 678 3.93 35.30 -1.93
C GLU A 678 4.39 33.91 -2.47
N GLY A 679 4.07 33.61 -3.73
CA GLY A 679 4.43 32.37 -4.39
C GLY A 679 3.34 31.27 -4.29
N ASN A 680 2.13 31.61 -3.80
CA ASN A 680 1.03 30.64 -3.73
C ASN A 680 0.35 30.47 -5.10
N VAL A 681 0.02 29.24 -5.42
CA VAL A 681 -0.65 28.87 -6.67
C VAL A 681 -2.16 28.99 -6.49
N HIS A 682 -2.82 29.64 -7.44
CA HIS A 682 -4.28 29.69 -7.56
C HIS A 682 -4.71 29.14 -8.91
N VAL A 683 -5.78 28.37 -8.93
CA VAL A 683 -6.32 27.72 -10.13
C VAL A 683 -7.55 28.49 -10.62
N LYS A 684 -7.62 28.74 -11.93
CA LYS A 684 -8.78 29.43 -12.52
C LYS A 684 -9.95 28.46 -12.74
N ASN A 685 -11.18 28.98 -12.59
CA ASN A 685 -12.39 28.20 -12.80
C ASN A 685 -12.49 27.62 -14.23
N ASP A 686 -11.89 28.26 -15.22
CA ASP A 686 -11.82 27.77 -16.61
C ASP A 686 -11.14 26.38 -16.73
N LEU A 687 -10.41 25.92 -15.70
CA LEU A 687 -9.81 24.57 -15.68
C LEU A 687 -10.87 23.46 -15.82
N GLU A 688 -12.11 23.70 -15.44
CA GLU A 688 -13.20 22.72 -15.63
C GLU A 688 -13.44 22.38 -17.11
N ASN A 689 -13.03 23.26 -18.02
CA ASN A 689 -13.18 23.10 -19.46
C ASN A 689 -11.85 22.77 -20.18
N CYS A 690 -10.84 22.28 -19.47
CA CYS A 690 -9.50 22.11 -20.02
C CYS A 690 -9.37 20.97 -21.04
N GLY A 691 -10.37 20.12 -21.19
CA GLY A 691 -10.35 18.98 -22.11
C GLY A 691 -9.54 17.78 -21.65
N ASP A 692 -8.92 17.84 -20.48
CA ASP A 692 -8.28 16.70 -19.83
C ASP A 692 -9.22 16.08 -18.78
N ASN A 693 -9.69 14.88 -19.06
CA ASN A 693 -10.70 14.22 -18.21
C ASN A 693 -10.17 13.87 -16.82
N GLU A 694 -8.87 13.57 -16.68
CA GLU A 694 -8.28 13.25 -15.38
C GLU A 694 -8.26 14.49 -14.49
N VAL A 695 -7.89 15.64 -15.03
CA VAL A 695 -7.94 16.94 -14.32
C VAL A 695 -9.37 17.26 -13.91
N VAL A 696 -10.32 17.22 -14.85
CA VAL A 696 -11.72 17.56 -14.59
C VAL A 696 -12.36 16.69 -13.51
N GLN A 697 -12.04 15.39 -13.47
CA GLN A 697 -12.57 14.47 -12.46
C GLN A 697 -12.06 14.74 -11.04
N GLN A 698 -10.93 15.41 -10.88
CA GLN A 698 -10.33 15.72 -9.56
C GLN A 698 -10.84 17.05 -9.00
N ILE A 699 -11.31 17.97 -9.84
CA ILE A 699 -11.72 19.31 -9.44
C ILE A 699 -12.79 19.32 -8.33
N PRO A 700 -13.89 18.53 -8.40
CA PRO A 700 -14.92 18.56 -7.37
C PRO A 700 -14.37 18.23 -5.97
N ASP A 701 -13.58 17.19 -5.85
CA ASP A 701 -13.00 16.75 -4.57
C ASP A 701 -12.01 17.80 -3.99
N ILE A 702 -11.25 18.47 -4.87
CA ILE A 702 -10.28 19.50 -4.48
C ILE A 702 -11.00 20.78 -4.09
N ARG A 703 -11.98 21.21 -4.89
CA ARG A 703 -12.77 22.42 -4.60
C ARG A 703 -13.56 22.31 -3.29
N PHE A 704 -14.04 21.10 -2.99
CA PHE A 704 -14.69 20.84 -1.70
C PHE A 704 -13.76 21.10 -0.50
N ASN A 705 -12.52 20.62 -0.56
CA ASN A 705 -11.58 20.74 0.57
C ASN A 705 -10.86 22.09 0.64
N THR A 706 -10.64 22.74 -0.51
CA THR A 706 -9.85 23.98 -0.63
C THR A 706 -10.47 24.91 -1.68
N PRO A 707 -11.67 25.46 -1.41
CA PRO A 707 -12.37 26.34 -2.35
C PRO A 707 -11.56 27.61 -2.67
N GLU A 708 -10.72 28.07 -1.73
CA GLU A 708 -9.84 29.24 -1.88
C GLU A 708 -8.73 29.05 -2.92
N LEU A 709 -8.44 27.82 -3.33
CA LEU A 709 -7.53 27.54 -4.44
C LEU A 709 -8.09 28.09 -5.77
N PHE A 710 -9.41 28.13 -5.92
CA PHE A 710 -10.07 28.47 -7.18
C PHE A 710 -10.41 29.94 -7.25
N VAL A 711 -9.92 30.60 -8.29
CA VAL A 711 -10.14 32.04 -8.55
C VAL A 711 -10.80 32.25 -9.89
N GLU A 712 -11.41 33.46 -10.11
CA GLU A 712 -12.07 33.86 -11.37
C GLU A 712 -11.08 33.95 -12.55
#